data_8c324e899b2c68cb74c4d7a59709f6f2
#
_entry.id   8c324e899b2c68cb74c4d7a59709f6f2
#
_cell.length_a   1.000
_cell.length_b   1.000
_cell.length_c   1.000
_cell.angle_alpha   90.00
_cell.angle_beta   90.00
_cell.angle_gamma   90.00
#
_symmetry.space_group_name_H-M   'P 1'
#
loop_
_entity.id
_entity.type
_entity.pdbx_description
1 polymer ?
#
loop_
_entity_poly.entity_id
_entity_poly.type
_entity_poly.pdbx_seq_one_letter_code
_entity_poly.pdbx_strand_id
1 'polypeptide(L)'
;MPSRRSVSSMKETLLVIDGHSMAFRAFYALPVEKFVTAQGQHTNAVYGFASMLIKILEKYQPSHVAVAFDVSRHSFRTEEYPEYKGTRDATPEEFKGQIELIRDLLTAMGIRSLSREGFEADDFLATLAHRGTQADMRVFVVSGDRDSFQTVTDTVTVLYPGLTPGDLREMTPERIEDKYGVPPYRYPEIAALVGEASDNLPGVPGVGPKTAAQWINRFDGLDNLLENADQVTGKRGEALREHVEDVRRNRRLNHLLTDMDLECELDDLRRDVTDRQSLAALCDALEFRSLRSKILAVASIGLGKAEQNEEQSVSQSEVAAHEVSVTVADEQTKLSQWRRDHPGCLSLFVDGVLKVNGAEVNTLTFATADEALVIDPTQLTAQQDAQLASLISEDGLIVYDFKGSIHALRARWWELGDPYCDLLLAAYLVNSEHRGYRLSQLFSRYLGIDEEEKKTETTLFDMGITEERAHELGVAAGRMHPLAAILMSKLEESEQARLLEQLEQPIARLLAQMEHYGIGVDEEFLRSLSHELASDVESAQRSAWEVLGHEVNLSSPKQLQTVLFDELDLPKTKKTKTGYTTNAEALTDLFERTGNEFLRHLLVHRDRIKLNQMVDGLNTCIGDDQRIHTTFSQTAAATGRLASSDPNLQNIPARSADGLRIRAGFVAKRPYVDLMSADYSQIEMRIMAHLSQDQGLIEAFNSGEDLHRTMAAMVFGVDPADVTLEERSRIKATSYGLAYGLSAYGLSAQLQIPVHEASALRDRYFERFGGVRDYLESLVDEARKDGWTQTICGRRRYLPDLHSANRTRREMAERAALNAPIQGSAADIVKMAMLDVQNRLDHSDLSSRMLVQIHDELLFEIAPGEEKQLRQLVHDGMEGVMKLRVPLEVAIGVGKTWKDAAH
;
A
#
# COMPACT_ATOMS: atom_id res chain seq x y z
N MET A 1 -59.90 -26.76 -9.60
CA MET A 1 -58.45 -27.04 -9.30
C MET A 1 -57.63 -26.65 -10.52
N PRO A 2 -56.82 -25.60 -10.48
CA PRO A 2 -55.86 -25.35 -11.57
C PRO A 2 -54.53 -26.06 -11.24
N SER A 3 -53.98 -26.69 -12.23
CA SER A 3 -52.75 -27.45 -12.24
C SER A 3 -51.55 -26.61 -11.77
N ARG A 4 -50.80 -27.15 -10.82
CA ARG A 4 -49.46 -26.68 -10.47
C ARG A 4 -48.58 -26.81 -11.73
N ARG A 5 -48.16 -25.66 -12.32
CA ARG A 5 -47.06 -25.63 -13.26
C ARG A 5 -45.80 -26.02 -12.47
N SER A 6 -45.12 -27.09 -12.92
CA SER A 6 -43.81 -27.49 -12.45
C SER A 6 -42.84 -26.33 -12.66
N VAL A 7 -42.24 -25.84 -11.59
CA VAL A 7 -41.03 -25.00 -11.64
C VAL A 7 -39.95 -25.91 -12.24
N SER A 8 -39.54 -25.64 -13.47
CA SER A 8 -38.37 -26.26 -14.09
C SER A 8 -37.19 -26.03 -13.15
N SER A 9 -36.63 -27.05 -12.54
CA SER A 9 -35.39 -26.96 -11.79
C SER A 9 -34.29 -26.48 -12.77
N MET A 10 -33.75 -25.29 -12.56
CA MET A 10 -32.59 -24.89 -13.32
C MET A 10 -31.47 -25.90 -13.07
N LYS A 11 -30.85 -26.43 -14.14
CA LYS A 11 -29.73 -27.37 -14.03
C LYS A 11 -28.58 -26.67 -13.27
N GLU A 12 -27.98 -27.38 -12.33
CA GLU A 12 -26.79 -26.87 -11.63
C GLU A 12 -25.66 -26.58 -12.62
N THR A 13 -24.86 -25.56 -12.35
CA THR A 13 -23.83 -25.09 -13.27
C THR A 13 -22.46 -25.17 -12.58
N LEU A 14 -21.52 -25.84 -13.25
CA LEU A 14 -20.11 -25.93 -12.83
C LEU A 14 -19.24 -25.03 -13.70
N LEU A 15 -18.44 -24.17 -13.06
CA LEU A 15 -17.42 -23.35 -13.70
C LEU A 15 -16.04 -23.82 -13.27
N VAL A 16 -15.20 -24.19 -14.23
CA VAL A 16 -13.80 -24.57 -14.00
C VAL A 16 -12.86 -23.67 -14.76
N ILE A 17 -11.80 -23.19 -14.11
CA ILE A 17 -10.93 -22.14 -14.63
C ILE A 17 -9.46 -22.57 -14.56
N ASP A 18 -8.73 -22.38 -15.65
CA ASP A 18 -7.27 -22.43 -15.67
C ASP A 18 -6.71 -21.16 -15.04
N GLY A 19 -6.25 -21.27 -13.79
CA GLY A 19 -5.77 -20.16 -12.99
C GLY A 19 -4.48 -19.54 -13.53
N HIS A 20 -3.53 -20.35 -14.01
CA HIS A 20 -2.28 -19.84 -14.58
C HIS A 20 -2.49 -19.13 -15.90
N SER A 21 -3.26 -19.71 -16.82
CA SER A 21 -3.57 -19.10 -18.10
C SER A 21 -4.26 -17.75 -17.94
N MET A 22 -5.24 -17.69 -17.03
CA MET A 22 -5.96 -16.44 -16.75
C MET A 22 -5.07 -15.39 -16.05
N ALA A 23 -4.20 -15.79 -15.12
CA ALA A 23 -3.28 -14.91 -14.41
C ALA A 23 -2.19 -14.33 -15.35
N PHE A 24 -1.58 -15.16 -16.19
CA PHE A 24 -0.61 -14.68 -17.18
C PHE A 24 -1.23 -13.71 -18.20
N ARG A 25 -2.45 -14.01 -18.65
CA ARG A 25 -3.17 -13.11 -19.54
C ARG A 25 -3.44 -11.76 -18.89
N ALA A 26 -3.85 -11.74 -17.62
CA ALA A 26 -4.03 -10.53 -16.84
C ALA A 26 -2.72 -9.75 -16.68
N PHE A 27 -1.64 -10.45 -16.39
CA PHE A 27 -0.32 -9.87 -16.22
C PHE A 27 0.17 -9.11 -17.46
N TYR A 28 0.04 -9.71 -18.64
CA TYR A 28 0.48 -9.07 -19.89
C TYR A 28 -0.49 -8.03 -20.43
N ALA A 29 -1.74 -8.01 -19.98
CA ALA A 29 -2.74 -7.06 -20.41
C ALA A 29 -2.68 -5.72 -19.66
N LEU A 30 -2.11 -5.68 -18.48
CA LEU A 30 -2.05 -4.50 -17.60
C LEU A 30 -0.60 -4.06 -17.35
N PRO A 31 -0.31 -2.75 -17.45
CA PRO A 31 1.05 -2.24 -17.24
C PRO A 31 1.48 -2.45 -15.79
N VAL A 32 2.59 -3.14 -15.60
CA VAL A 32 3.13 -3.57 -14.29
C VAL A 32 3.36 -2.36 -13.36
N GLU A 33 3.83 -1.25 -13.92
CA GLU A 33 4.21 -0.03 -13.18
C GLU A 33 3.01 0.68 -12.54
N LYS A 34 1.80 0.47 -13.06
CA LYS A 34 0.57 1.10 -12.54
C LYS A 34 -0.13 0.30 -11.45
N PHE A 35 0.28 -0.94 -11.25
CA PHE A 35 -0.32 -1.87 -10.31
C PHE A 35 0.73 -2.36 -9.31
N VAL A 36 1.30 -1.43 -8.57
CA VAL A 36 2.27 -1.68 -7.52
C VAL A 36 1.73 -1.08 -6.24
N THR A 37 1.59 -1.90 -5.20
CA THR A 37 1.24 -1.36 -3.88
C THR A 37 2.38 -0.49 -3.38
N ALA A 38 2.12 0.41 -2.47
CA ALA A 38 3.16 1.25 -1.91
C ALA A 38 4.22 0.46 -1.10
N GLN A 39 4.01 -0.84 -0.87
CA GLN A 39 5.01 -1.77 -0.31
C GLN A 39 5.87 -2.43 -1.41
N GLY A 40 5.65 -2.05 -2.69
CA GLY A 40 6.39 -2.61 -3.81
C GLY A 40 5.87 -3.95 -4.34
N GLN A 41 4.72 -4.44 -3.86
CA GLN A 41 4.08 -5.66 -4.35
C GLN A 41 3.37 -5.38 -5.68
N HIS A 42 3.71 -6.11 -6.73
CA HIS A 42 2.99 -6.06 -8.00
C HIS A 42 1.66 -6.80 -7.90
N THR A 43 0.58 -6.19 -8.42
CA THR A 43 -0.80 -6.68 -8.31
C THR A 43 -1.56 -6.68 -9.63
N ASN A 44 -0.91 -6.39 -10.75
CA ASN A 44 -1.56 -6.30 -12.06
C ASN A 44 -2.21 -7.63 -12.50
N ALA A 45 -1.57 -8.78 -12.25
CA ALA A 45 -2.17 -10.08 -12.54
C ALA A 45 -3.37 -10.36 -11.64
N VAL A 46 -3.27 -10.07 -10.34
CA VAL A 46 -4.37 -10.26 -9.37
C VAL A 46 -5.57 -9.39 -9.73
N TYR A 47 -5.33 -8.10 -10.04
CA TYR A 47 -6.37 -7.15 -10.44
C TYR A 47 -7.09 -7.58 -11.73
N GLY A 48 -6.32 -7.95 -12.75
CA GLY A 48 -6.89 -8.41 -14.01
C GLY A 48 -7.61 -9.74 -13.88
N PHE A 49 -7.08 -10.67 -13.08
CA PHE A 49 -7.74 -11.95 -12.75
C PHE A 49 -9.08 -11.71 -12.06
N ALA A 50 -9.10 -10.91 -11.00
CA ALA A 50 -10.32 -10.55 -10.27
C ALA A 50 -11.35 -9.89 -11.21
N SER A 51 -10.94 -8.96 -12.06
CA SER A 51 -11.81 -8.29 -13.04
C SER A 51 -12.46 -9.25 -14.03
N MET A 52 -11.72 -10.27 -14.49
CA MET A 52 -12.25 -11.29 -15.40
C MET A 52 -13.18 -12.25 -14.65
N LEU A 53 -12.77 -12.68 -13.45
CA LEU A 53 -13.57 -13.58 -12.61
C LEU A 53 -14.94 -12.97 -12.27
N ILE A 54 -14.99 -11.70 -11.87
CA ILE A 54 -16.23 -10.98 -11.60
C ILE A 54 -17.18 -11.07 -12.81
N LYS A 55 -16.72 -10.71 -14.00
CA LYS A 55 -17.54 -10.75 -15.22
C LYS A 55 -18.07 -12.13 -15.53
N ILE A 56 -17.28 -13.18 -15.30
CA ILE A 56 -17.67 -14.56 -15.51
C ILE A 56 -18.75 -14.96 -14.50
N LEU A 57 -18.53 -14.65 -13.22
CA LEU A 57 -19.48 -14.97 -12.16
C LEU A 57 -20.81 -14.23 -12.33
N GLU A 58 -20.81 -12.96 -12.73
CA GLU A 58 -22.00 -12.17 -13.03
C GLU A 58 -22.78 -12.74 -14.22
N LYS A 59 -22.08 -13.10 -15.30
CA LYS A 59 -22.72 -13.56 -16.53
C LYS A 59 -23.30 -14.98 -16.41
N TYR A 60 -22.54 -15.91 -15.82
CA TYR A 60 -22.92 -17.34 -15.83
C TYR A 60 -23.54 -17.84 -14.53
N GLN A 61 -23.42 -17.08 -13.43
CA GLN A 61 -23.98 -17.36 -12.08
C GLN A 61 -23.83 -18.83 -11.65
N PRO A 62 -22.60 -19.40 -11.67
CA PRO A 62 -22.38 -20.82 -11.41
C PRO A 62 -22.67 -21.17 -9.94
N SER A 63 -23.28 -22.36 -9.71
CA SER A 63 -23.48 -22.91 -8.36
C SER A 63 -22.20 -23.55 -7.79
N HIS A 64 -21.31 -24.04 -8.66
CA HIS A 64 -20.06 -24.68 -8.31
C HIS A 64 -18.91 -24.03 -9.08
N VAL A 65 -17.79 -23.75 -8.40
CA VAL A 65 -16.63 -23.12 -9.00
C VAL A 65 -15.34 -23.75 -8.50
N ALA A 66 -14.43 -24.05 -9.43
CA ALA A 66 -13.06 -24.46 -9.11
C ALA A 66 -12.06 -23.75 -10.00
N VAL A 67 -10.88 -23.44 -9.44
CA VAL A 67 -9.76 -22.88 -10.19
C VAL A 67 -8.56 -23.82 -10.05
N ALA A 68 -8.05 -24.32 -11.17
CA ALA A 68 -6.90 -25.23 -11.20
C ALA A 68 -5.59 -24.45 -11.43
N PHE A 69 -4.51 -24.86 -10.76
CA PHE A 69 -3.19 -24.29 -10.89
C PHE A 69 -2.13 -25.37 -11.09
N ASP A 70 -1.14 -25.10 -11.94
CA ASP A 70 0.06 -25.92 -12.02
C ASP A 70 0.91 -25.74 -10.75
N VAL A 71 1.51 -26.82 -10.25
CA VAL A 71 2.44 -26.76 -9.11
C VAL A 71 3.86 -26.43 -9.57
N SER A 72 4.28 -27.09 -10.65
CA SER A 72 5.60 -26.95 -11.23
C SER A 72 5.57 -27.17 -12.75
N ARG A 73 6.72 -26.98 -13.40
CA ARG A 73 6.88 -27.35 -14.81
C ARG A 73 7.06 -28.85 -15.03
N HIS A 74 7.15 -29.62 -13.95
CA HIS A 74 7.37 -31.07 -14.00
C HIS A 74 6.03 -31.80 -13.98
N SER A 75 5.70 -32.50 -15.07
CA SER A 75 4.50 -33.33 -15.21
C SER A 75 4.89 -34.65 -15.87
N PHE A 76 3.95 -35.63 -15.86
CA PHE A 76 4.17 -36.89 -16.57
C PHE A 76 4.48 -36.67 -18.07
N ARG A 77 4.02 -35.56 -18.67
CA ARG A 77 4.34 -35.17 -20.05
C ARG A 77 5.80 -34.81 -20.22
N THR A 78 6.41 -34.12 -19.26
CA THR A 78 7.86 -33.79 -19.27
C THR A 78 8.71 -35.03 -18.96
N GLU A 79 8.18 -36.02 -18.24
CA GLU A 79 8.85 -37.32 -18.05
C GLU A 79 8.90 -38.13 -19.34
N GLU A 80 7.81 -38.14 -20.13
CA GLU A 80 7.74 -38.83 -21.43
C GLU A 80 8.56 -38.09 -22.51
N TYR A 81 8.50 -36.73 -22.51
CA TYR A 81 9.20 -35.87 -23.47
C TYR A 81 9.87 -34.69 -22.79
N PRO A 82 11.16 -34.78 -22.42
CA PRO A 82 11.85 -33.71 -21.66
C PRO A 82 11.86 -32.33 -22.33
N GLU A 83 11.71 -32.26 -23.65
CA GLU A 83 11.65 -31.02 -24.42
C GLU A 83 10.26 -30.38 -24.42
N TYR A 84 9.24 -31.02 -23.87
CA TYR A 84 7.88 -30.51 -23.76
C TYR A 84 7.88 -29.18 -22.98
N LYS A 85 7.29 -28.14 -23.57
CA LYS A 85 7.26 -26.76 -23.02
C LYS A 85 8.65 -26.18 -22.71
N GLY A 86 9.74 -26.76 -23.22
CA GLY A 86 11.13 -26.37 -22.93
C GLY A 86 11.53 -25.02 -23.48
N THR A 87 10.81 -24.48 -24.46
CA THR A 87 11.06 -23.15 -25.08
C THR A 87 10.39 -21.99 -24.34
N ARG A 88 9.60 -22.26 -23.28
CA ARG A 88 8.93 -21.21 -22.53
C ARG A 88 9.92 -20.39 -21.69
N ASP A 89 9.83 -19.07 -21.78
CA ASP A 89 10.64 -18.13 -21.01
C ASP A 89 10.51 -18.34 -19.49
N ALA A 90 11.49 -17.85 -18.74
CA ALA A 90 11.43 -17.83 -17.29
C ALA A 90 10.28 -16.94 -16.81
N THR A 91 9.60 -17.34 -15.74
CA THR A 91 8.54 -16.55 -15.11
C THR A 91 9.08 -15.18 -14.70
N PRO A 92 8.44 -14.08 -15.11
CA PRO A 92 8.83 -12.72 -14.72
C PRO A 92 8.92 -12.54 -13.20
N GLU A 93 9.92 -11.77 -12.72
CA GLU A 93 10.08 -11.50 -11.28
C GLU A 93 8.85 -10.83 -10.68
N GLU A 94 8.24 -9.89 -11.42
CA GLU A 94 7.06 -9.14 -10.97
C GLU A 94 5.77 -9.98 -10.97
N PHE A 95 5.78 -11.15 -11.62
CA PHE A 95 4.69 -12.12 -11.54
C PHE A 95 4.80 -13.00 -10.30
N LYS A 96 6.01 -13.15 -9.76
CA LYS A 96 6.24 -13.98 -8.57
C LYS A 96 5.43 -13.47 -7.38
N GLY A 97 4.80 -14.40 -6.68
CA GLY A 97 3.93 -14.10 -5.54
C GLY A 97 2.50 -13.66 -5.91
N GLN A 98 2.20 -13.36 -7.18
CA GLN A 98 0.84 -12.98 -7.57
C GLN A 98 -0.13 -14.17 -7.66
N ILE A 99 0.37 -15.39 -7.89
CA ILE A 99 -0.47 -16.62 -7.87
C ILE A 99 -0.95 -16.90 -6.44
N GLU A 100 -0.09 -16.74 -5.44
CA GLU A 100 -0.46 -16.90 -4.04
C GLU A 100 -1.53 -15.87 -3.63
N LEU A 101 -1.40 -14.61 -4.06
CA LEU A 101 -2.42 -13.58 -3.84
C LEU A 101 -3.75 -13.89 -4.51
N ILE A 102 -3.73 -14.50 -5.71
CA ILE A 102 -4.94 -14.97 -6.39
C ILE A 102 -5.58 -16.11 -5.58
N ARG A 103 -4.79 -17.03 -5.05
CA ARG A 103 -5.30 -18.14 -4.20
C ARG A 103 -5.92 -17.61 -2.90
N ASP A 104 -5.28 -16.59 -2.27
CA ASP A 104 -5.82 -15.94 -1.09
C ASP A 104 -7.17 -15.27 -1.39
N LEU A 105 -7.27 -14.58 -2.55
CA LEU A 105 -8.51 -13.97 -3.02
C LEU A 105 -9.62 -15.02 -3.25
N LEU A 106 -9.31 -16.12 -3.92
CA LEU A 106 -10.25 -17.21 -4.15
C LEU A 106 -10.73 -17.84 -2.84
N THR A 107 -9.82 -18.07 -1.91
CA THR A 107 -10.15 -18.61 -0.58
C THR A 107 -11.09 -17.67 0.17
N ALA A 108 -10.81 -16.37 0.17
CA ALA A 108 -11.67 -15.36 0.79
C ALA A 108 -13.04 -15.21 0.09
N MET A 109 -13.13 -15.59 -1.19
CA MET A 109 -14.39 -15.65 -1.95
C MET A 109 -15.13 -16.99 -1.82
N GLY A 110 -14.64 -17.95 -1.00
CA GLY A 110 -15.22 -19.27 -0.86
C GLY A 110 -15.08 -20.13 -2.13
N ILE A 111 -14.04 -19.90 -2.94
CA ILE A 111 -13.77 -20.63 -4.19
C ILE A 111 -12.58 -21.55 -4.00
N ARG A 112 -12.75 -22.84 -4.31
CA ARG A 112 -11.70 -23.84 -4.11
C ARG A 112 -10.64 -23.76 -5.20
N SER A 113 -9.37 -23.75 -4.78
CA SER A 113 -8.20 -23.89 -5.64
C SER A 113 -7.72 -25.33 -5.65
N LEU A 114 -7.45 -25.88 -6.84
CA LEU A 114 -6.99 -27.26 -7.04
C LEU A 114 -5.58 -27.25 -7.63
N SER A 115 -4.73 -28.14 -7.14
CA SER A 115 -3.39 -28.36 -7.71
C SER A 115 -2.80 -29.65 -7.17
N ARG A 116 -2.02 -30.38 -7.99
CA ARG A 116 -1.34 -31.61 -7.60
C ARG A 116 -0.01 -31.74 -8.33
N GLU A 117 1.01 -32.20 -7.64
CA GLU A 117 2.33 -32.42 -8.23
C GLU A 117 2.28 -33.53 -9.29
N GLY A 118 2.96 -33.34 -10.43
CA GLY A 118 2.99 -34.29 -11.54
C GLY A 118 1.87 -34.13 -12.56
N PHE A 119 0.86 -33.29 -12.32
CA PHE A 119 -0.27 -33.02 -13.21
C PHE A 119 -0.39 -31.57 -13.58
N GLU A 120 -1.01 -31.30 -14.74
CA GLU A 120 -1.24 -29.94 -15.23
C GLU A 120 -2.68 -29.48 -14.95
N ALA A 121 -2.90 -28.15 -14.89
CA ALA A 121 -4.23 -27.58 -14.66
C ALA A 121 -5.28 -28.10 -15.63
N ASP A 122 -4.93 -28.28 -16.91
CA ASP A 122 -5.84 -28.76 -17.96
C ASP A 122 -6.39 -30.17 -17.69
N ASP A 123 -5.63 -31.05 -17.01
CA ASP A 123 -6.12 -32.39 -16.62
C ASP A 123 -7.21 -32.29 -15.54
N PHE A 124 -7.10 -31.33 -14.60
CA PHE A 124 -8.17 -31.02 -13.64
C PHE A 124 -9.43 -30.51 -14.34
N LEU A 125 -9.25 -29.59 -15.33
CA LEU A 125 -10.38 -29.05 -16.08
C LEU A 125 -11.14 -30.15 -16.83
N ALA A 126 -10.41 -31.04 -17.49
CA ALA A 126 -11.02 -32.16 -18.26
C ALA A 126 -11.72 -33.19 -17.35
N THR A 127 -11.11 -33.54 -16.22
CA THR A 127 -11.69 -34.46 -15.23
C THR A 127 -12.97 -33.88 -14.62
N LEU A 128 -12.95 -32.58 -14.23
CA LEU A 128 -14.13 -31.91 -13.68
C LEU A 128 -15.24 -31.75 -14.72
N ALA A 129 -14.88 -31.43 -15.97
CA ALA A 129 -15.85 -31.35 -17.06
C ALA A 129 -16.55 -32.72 -17.29
N HIS A 130 -15.77 -33.80 -17.22
CA HIS A 130 -16.32 -35.16 -17.34
C HIS A 130 -17.24 -35.52 -16.17
N ARG A 131 -16.80 -35.28 -14.91
CA ARG A 131 -17.62 -35.52 -13.70
C ARG A 131 -18.89 -34.67 -13.69
N GLY A 132 -18.81 -33.37 -14.06
CA GLY A 132 -19.96 -32.48 -14.18
C GLY A 132 -20.99 -32.98 -15.21
N THR A 133 -20.52 -33.48 -16.37
CA THR A 133 -21.39 -34.09 -17.38
C THR A 133 -22.09 -35.35 -16.83
N GLN A 134 -21.39 -36.22 -16.11
CA GLN A 134 -21.97 -37.41 -15.48
C GLN A 134 -23.03 -37.04 -14.43
N ALA A 135 -22.88 -35.89 -13.75
CA ALA A 135 -23.84 -35.36 -12.77
C ALA A 135 -24.98 -34.53 -13.41
N ASP A 136 -25.15 -34.55 -14.73
CA ASP A 136 -26.15 -33.78 -15.50
C ASP A 136 -26.07 -32.24 -15.28
N MET A 137 -24.89 -31.73 -14.96
CA MET A 137 -24.61 -30.30 -14.81
C MET A 137 -24.31 -29.64 -16.16
N ARG A 138 -24.54 -28.33 -16.26
CA ARG A 138 -23.99 -27.51 -17.32
C ARG A 138 -22.58 -27.05 -16.92
N VAL A 139 -21.59 -27.32 -17.77
CA VAL A 139 -20.20 -27.06 -17.46
C VAL A 139 -19.63 -25.98 -18.35
N PHE A 140 -18.97 -24.97 -17.74
CA PHE A 140 -18.16 -23.97 -18.43
C PHE A 140 -16.70 -24.17 -18.06
N VAL A 141 -15.83 -24.30 -19.08
CA VAL A 141 -14.39 -24.42 -18.93
C VAL A 141 -13.72 -23.15 -19.44
N VAL A 142 -13.01 -22.40 -18.57
CA VAL A 142 -12.23 -21.22 -18.95
C VAL A 142 -10.79 -21.61 -19.14
N SER A 143 -10.32 -21.70 -20.37
CA SER A 143 -8.92 -21.98 -20.70
C SER A 143 -8.50 -21.23 -21.96
N GLY A 144 -7.25 -20.75 -21.98
CA GLY A 144 -6.58 -20.19 -23.15
C GLY A 144 -5.93 -21.28 -24.02
N ASP A 145 -5.91 -22.52 -23.58
CA ASP A 145 -5.37 -23.63 -24.30
C ASP A 145 -6.42 -24.28 -25.21
N ARG A 146 -6.02 -24.59 -26.45
CA ARG A 146 -6.89 -25.22 -27.42
C ARG A 146 -7.10 -26.72 -27.14
N ASP A 147 -6.23 -27.35 -26.40
CA ASP A 147 -6.38 -28.74 -26.02
C ASP A 147 -7.66 -28.97 -25.20
N SER A 148 -8.12 -27.92 -24.49
CA SER A 148 -9.42 -27.92 -23.79
C SER A 148 -10.63 -28.15 -24.72
N PHE A 149 -10.50 -27.91 -26.04
CA PHE A 149 -11.60 -28.14 -27.00
C PHE A 149 -12.05 -29.59 -27.08
N GLN A 150 -11.18 -30.55 -26.75
CA GLN A 150 -11.55 -31.95 -26.69
C GLN A 150 -12.60 -32.25 -25.62
N THR A 151 -12.79 -31.38 -24.64
CA THR A 151 -13.78 -31.57 -23.57
C THR A 151 -15.17 -31.07 -23.94
N VAL A 152 -15.31 -30.33 -25.06
CA VAL A 152 -16.58 -29.72 -25.49
C VAL A 152 -17.60 -30.77 -25.90
N THR A 153 -18.81 -30.68 -25.32
CA THR A 153 -19.97 -31.53 -25.59
C THR A 153 -21.25 -30.67 -25.60
N ASP A 154 -22.40 -31.25 -25.71
CA ASP A 154 -23.69 -30.55 -25.59
C ASP A 154 -23.89 -29.91 -24.18
N THR A 155 -23.23 -30.44 -23.16
CA THR A 155 -23.29 -29.94 -21.77
C THR A 155 -22.05 -29.16 -21.35
N VAL A 156 -20.95 -29.28 -22.08
CA VAL A 156 -19.65 -28.60 -21.78
C VAL A 156 -19.34 -27.54 -22.83
N THR A 157 -19.19 -26.31 -22.42
CA THR A 157 -18.80 -25.17 -23.27
C THR A 157 -17.45 -24.63 -22.82
N VAL A 158 -16.48 -24.51 -23.74
CA VAL A 158 -15.22 -23.86 -23.45
C VAL A 158 -15.33 -22.33 -23.69
N LEU A 159 -15.02 -21.55 -22.69
CA LEU A 159 -14.93 -20.09 -22.74
C LEU A 159 -13.51 -19.70 -23.12
N TYR A 160 -13.28 -19.56 -24.42
CA TYR A 160 -11.97 -19.29 -24.99
C TYR A 160 -11.70 -17.78 -25.04
N PRO A 161 -10.56 -17.27 -24.55
CA PRO A 161 -10.24 -15.84 -24.53
C PRO A 161 -10.20 -15.21 -25.93
N GLY A 162 -10.88 -14.08 -26.08
CA GLY A 162 -10.85 -13.24 -27.28
C GLY A 162 -9.64 -12.29 -27.36
N LEU A 163 -9.72 -11.24 -28.18
CA LEU A 163 -8.61 -10.31 -28.40
C LEU A 163 -8.43 -9.30 -27.25
N THR A 164 -9.50 -8.93 -26.57
CA THR A 164 -9.47 -7.96 -25.46
C THR A 164 -9.62 -8.66 -24.10
N PRO A 165 -9.03 -8.11 -23.02
CA PRO A 165 -9.22 -8.64 -21.68
C PRO A 165 -10.70 -8.68 -21.29
N GLY A 166 -11.19 -9.87 -20.89
CA GLY A 166 -12.59 -10.08 -20.52
C GLY A 166 -13.54 -10.42 -21.69
N ASP A 167 -13.06 -10.43 -22.97
CA ASP A 167 -13.78 -11.02 -24.08
C ASP A 167 -13.59 -12.54 -24.07
N LEU A 168 -14.68 -13.30 -23.88
CA LEU A 168 -14.71 -14.75 -23.88
C LEU A 168 -15.64 -15.27 -24.98
N ARG A 169 -15.09 -16.10 -25.85
CA ARG A 169 -15.82 -16.73 -26.94
C ARG A 169 -16.28 -18.10 -26.51
N GLU A 170 -17.57 -18.33 -26.55
CA GLU A 170 -18.15 -19.65 -26.28
C GLU A 170 -17.84 -20.59 -27.43
N MET A 171 -17.06 -21.63 -27.16
CA MET A 171 -16.75 -22.71 -28.11
C MET A 171 -17.68 -23.84 -27.86
N THR A 172 -18.67 -24.00 -28.78
CA THR A 172 -19.64 -25.09 -28.80
C THR A 172 -19.22 -26.15 -29.82
N PRO A 173 -19.82 -27.34 -29.84
CA PRO A 173 -19.51 -28.37 -30.84
C PRO A 173 -19.59 -27.83 -32.26
N GLU A 174 -20.66 -27.10 -32.60
CA GLU A 174 -20.88 -26.53 -33.92
C GLU A 174 -19.78 -25.54 -34.30
N ARG A 175 -19.40 -24.65 -33.39
CA ARG A 175 -18.34 -23.65 -33.63
C ARG A 175 -16.96 -24.28 -33.84
N ILE A 176 -16.66 -25.39 -33.15
CA ILE A 176 -15.40 -26.11 -33.34
C ILE A 176 -15.43 -26.82 -34.71
N GLU A 177 -16.54 -27.51 -35.04
CA GLU A 177 -16.69 -28.20 -36.33
C GLU A 177 -16.64 -27.20 -37.51
N ASP A 178 -17.33 -26.04 -37.42
CA ASP A 178 -17.29 -24.99 -38.42
C ASP A 178 -15.87 -24.45 -38.63
N LYS A 179 -15.10 -24.29 -37.56
CA LYS A 179 -13.78 -23.68 -37.61
C LYS A 179 -12.69 -24.66 -37.99
N TYR A 180 -12.71 -25.88 -37.51
CA TYR A 180 -11.64 -26.86 -37.63
C TYR A 180 -11.97 -28.01 -38.53
N GLY A 181 -13.23 -28.19 -38.91
CA GLY A 181 -13.71 -29.24 -39.83
C GLY A 181 -13.78 -30.63 -39.21
N VAL A 182 -13.70 -30.74 -37.90
CA VAL A 182 -13.85 -32.02 -37.17
C VAL A 182 -14.63 -31.77 -35.87
N PRO A 183 -15.33 -32.82 -35.34
CA PRO A 183 -16.00 -32.72 -34.05
C PRO A 183 -14.96 -32.52 -32.90
N PRO A 184 -15.37 -31.94 -31.74
CA PRO A 184 -14.48 -31.59 -30.65
C PRO A 184 -13.53 -32.70 -30.20
N TYR A 185 -14.00 -33.87 -30.01
CA TYR A 185 -13.19 -35.03 -29.54
C TYR A 185 -12.05 -35.44 -30.49
N ARG A 186 -12.10 -35.00 -31.78
CA ARG A 186 -11.04 -35.22 -32.78
C ARG A 186 -10.07 -34.05 -32.89
N TYR A 187 -10.26 -32.96 -32.15
CA TYR A 187 -9.33 -31.85 -32.20
C TYR A 187 -7.88 -32.23 -31.83
N PRO A 188 -7.62 -33.08 -30.79
CA PRO A 188 -6.27 -33.53 -30.48
C PRO A 188 -5.60 -34.32 -31.62
N GLU A 189 -6.37 -34.94 -32.52
CA GLU A 189 -5.84 -35.61 -33.69
C GLU A 189 -5.30 -34.61 -34.72
N ILE A 190 -5.98 -33.45 -34.86
CA ILE A 190 -5.47 -32.34 -35.67
C ILE A 190 -4.20 -31.78 -35.06
N ALA A 191 -4.19 -31.48 -33.74
CA ALA A 191 -3.04 -30.94 -33.01
C ALA A 191 -1.82 -31.88 -33.12
N ALA A 192 -2.02 -33.18 -33.03
CA ALA A 192 -0.95 -34.18 -33.18
C ALA A 192 -0.29 -34.14 -34.56
N LEU A 193 -1.07 -33.92 -35.64
CA LEU A 193 -0.58 -33.84 -37.01
C LEU A 193 0.09 -32.50 -37.35
N VAL A 194 -0.48 -31.40 -36.84
CA VAL A 194 -0.02 -30.05 -37.14
C VAL A 194 1.14 -29.66 -36.23
N GLY A 195 1.21 -30.22 -35.02
CA GLY A 195 2.14 -29.84 -33.97
C GLY A 195 1.69 -28.56 -33.23
N GLU A 196 2.30 -28.32 -32.09
CA GLU A 196 2.07 -27.16 -31.24
C GLU A 196 3.38 -26.49 -30.84
N ALA A 197 3.66 -25.32 -31.47
CA ALA A 197 4.90 -24.58 -31.21
C ALA A 197 4.97 -24.05 -29.77
N SER A 198 3.82 -23.72 -29.14
CA SER A 198 3.73 -23.31 -27.74
C SER A 198 4.19 -24.38 -26.76
N ASP A 199 4.05 -25.65 -27.12
CA ASP A 199 4.38 -26.80 -26.29
C ASP A 199 5.63 -27.55 -26.80
N ASN A 200 6.30 -26.99 -27.80
CA ASN A 200 7.46 -27.57 -28.44
C ASN A 200 7.21 -28.95 -29.06
N LEU A 201 6.00 -29.15 -29.58
CA LEU A 201 5.62 -30.40 -30.28
C LEU A 201 5.72 -30.19 -31.79
N PRO A 202 6.70 -30.84 -32.46
CA PRO A 202 6.85 -30.72 -33.91
C PRO A 202 5.71 -31.47 -34.63
N GLY A 203 5.11 -30.81 -35.62
CA GLY A 203 4.12 -31.43 -36.52
C GLY A 203 4.72 -31.96 -37.79
N VAL A 204 3.86 -32.63 -38.61
CA VAL A 204 4.27 -33.16 -39.93
C VAL A 204 4.54 -32.00 -40.90
N PRO A 205 5.74 -31.92 -41.51
CA PRO A 205 6.10 -30.82 -42.40
C PRO A 205 5.12 -30.61 -43.55
N GLY A 206 4.62 -29.37 -43.72
CA GLY A 206 3.69 -28.99 -44.78
C GLY A 206 2.24 -29.42 -44.54
N VAL A 207 1.91 -29.95 -43.37
CA VAL A 207 0.55 -30.27 -42.94
C VAL A 207 0.01 -29.18 -42.03
N GLY A 208 -1.01 -28.48 -42.51
CA GLY A 208 -1.75 -27.45 -41.70
C GLY A 208 -3.13 -27.96 -41.30
N PRO A 209 -3.87 -27.20 -40.46
CA PRO A 209 -5.15 -27.64 -39.87
C PRO A 209 -6.17 -28.16 -40.90
N LYS A 210 -6.28 -27.49 -42.07
CA LYS A 210 -7.20 -27.93 -43.14
C LYS A 210 -6.84 -29.30 -43.74
N THR A 211 -5.53 -29.53 -43.95
CA THR A 211 -5.03 -30.79 -44.48
C THR A 211 -5.22 -31.94 -43.46
N ALA A 212 -4.91 -31.66 -42.19
CA ALA A 212 -5.10 -32.58 -41.09
C ALA A 212 -6.58 -32.99 -40.98
N ALA A 213 -7.49 -32.02 -40.95
CA ALA A 213 -8.93 -32.29 -40.89
C ALA A 213 -9.45 -33.13 -42.09
N GLN A 214 -8.97 -32.83 -43.32
CA GLN A 214 -9.31 -33.62 -44.49
C GLN A 214 -8.84 -35.08 -44.39
N TRP A 215 -7.66 -35.29 -43.83
CA TRP A 215 -7.14 -36.66 -43.66
C TRP A 215 -7.92 -37.41 -42.57
N ILE A 216 -8.14 -36.77 -41.40
CA ILE A 216 -8.90 -37.36 -40.29
C ILE A 216 -10.29 -37.77 -40.75
N ASN A 217 -10.99 -36.89 -41.48
CA ASN A 217 -12.34 -37.19 -41.99
C ASN A 217 -12.33 -38.27 -43.10
N ARG A 218 -11.28 -38.28 -43.94
CA ARG A 218 -11.17 -39.30 -45.02
C ARG A 218 -10.89 -40.68 -44.47
N PHE A 219 -10.08 -40.81 -43.45
CA PHE A 219 -9.68 -42.08 -42.85
C PHE A 219 -10.45 -42.46 -41.60
N ASP A 220 -11.45 -41.64 -41.22
CA ASP A 220 -12.28 -41.77 -40.00
C ASP A 220 -11.46 -41.88 -38.71
N GLY A 221 -10.43 -41.03 -38.57
CA GLY A 221 -9.60 -40.89 -37.40
C GLY A 221 -8.10 -41.03 -37.64
N LEU A 222 -7.32 -40.63 -36.63
CA LEU A 222 -5.86 -40.62 -36.70
C LEU A 222 -5.25 -42.02 -36.78
N ASP A 223 -5.73 -42.98 -36.00
CA ASP A 223 -5.17 -44.31 -35.98
C ASP A 223 -5.31 -44.99 -37.34
N ASN A 224 -6.49 -44.93 -37.95
CA ASN A 224 -6.72 -45.42 -39.31
C ASN A 224 -5.88 -44.70 -40.36
N LEU A 225 -5.64 -43.36 -40.20
CA LEU A 225 -4.76 -42.61 -41.07
C LEU A 225 -3.31 -43.11 -40.98
N LEU A 226 -2.81 -43.35 -39.75
CA LEU A 226 -1.43 -43.82 -39.55
C LEU A 226 -1.21 -45.24 -39.99
N GLU A 227 -2.21 -46.13 -39.82
CA GLU A 227 -2.18 -47.51 -40.35
C GLU A 227 -2.19 -47.53 -41.91
N ASN A 228 -2.84 -46.53 -42.52
CA ASN A 228 -2.97 -46.43 -43.99
C ASN A 228 -2.16 -45.28 -44.57
N ALA A 229 -1.03 -44.89 -43.92
CA ALA A 229 -0.23 -43.76 -44.34
C ALA A 229 0.33 -43.89 -45.78
N ASP A 230 0.46 -45.10 -46.29
CA ASP A 230 0.87 -45.41 -47.66
C ASP A 230 -0.15 -44.96 -48.72
N GLN A 231 -1.44 -44.80 -48.34
CA GLN A 231 -2.50 -44.32 -49.23
C GLN A 231 -2.48 -42.78 -49.33
N VAL A 232 -1.68 -42.08 -48.55
CA VAL A 232 -1.49 -40.63 -48.66
C VAL A 232 -0.36 -40.35 -49.64
N THR A 233 -0.69 -39.84 -50.84
CA THR A 233 0.26 -39.66 -51.93
C THR A 233 0.95 -38.28 -51.86
N GLY A 234 2.13 -38.17 -52.50
CA GLY A 234 2.89 -36.93 -52.61
C GLY A 234 3.77 -36.57 -51.42
N LYS A 235 4.46 -35.46 -51.49
CA LYS A 235 5.46 -35.03 -50.48
C LYS A 235 4.94 -34.99 -49.02
N ARG A 236 3.65 -34.65 -48.85
CA ARG A 236 3.05 -34.61 -47.49
C ARG A 236 2.82 -36.05 -46.94
N GLY A 237 2.49 -37.01 -47.82
CA GLY A 237 2.39 -38.41 -47.43
C GLY A 237 3.73 -39.02 -47.08
N GLU A 238 4.81 -38.63 -47.78
CA GLU A 238 6.18 -38.99 -47.44
C GLU A 238 6.54 -38.46 -46.07
N ALA A 239 6.29 -37.18 -45.82
CA ALA A 239 6.55 -36.54 -44.53
C ALA A 239 5.74 -37.20 -43.39
N LEU A 240 4.45 -37.58 -43.62
CA LEU A 240 3.66 -38.29 -42.63
C LEU A 240 4.30 -39.62 -42.23
N ARG A 241 4.77 -40.43 -43.22
CA ARG A 241 5.42 -41.71 -42.92
C ARG A 241 6.70 -41.57 -42.14
N GLU A 242 7.49 -40.49 -42.39
CA GLU A 242 8.72 -40.21 -41.66
C GLU A 242 8.45 -39.77 -40.22
N HIS A 243 7.26 -39.18 -39.89
CA HIS A 243 6.94 -38.60 -38.59
C HIS A 243 5.84 -39.35 -37.83
N VAL A 244 5.56 -40.61 -38.18
CA VAL A 244 4.49 -41.39 -37.52
C VAL A 244 4.66 -41.46 -35.99
N GLU A 245 5.90 -41.71 -35.53
CA GLU A 245 6.17 -41.80 -34.09
C GLU A 245 6.04 -40.47 -33.39
N ASP A 246 6.42 -39.36 -34.01
CA ASP A 246 6.20 -38.01 -33.48
C ASP A 246 4.71 -37.71 -33.34
N VAL A 247 3.91 -38.05 -34.36
CA VAL A 247 2.46 -37.87 -34.33
C VAL A 247 1.80 -38.73 -33.22
N ARG A 248 2.23 -39.99 -33.04
CA ARG A 248 1.76 -40.81 -31.94
C ARG A 248 2.11 -40.27 -30.57
N ARG A 249 3.34 -39.81 -30.39
CA ARG A 249 3.79 -39.13 -29.17
C ARG A 249 2.96 -37.87 -28.92
N ASN A 250 2.82 -36.98 -29.90
CA ASN A 250 2.04 -35.75 -29.77
C ASN A 250 0.58 -36.07 -29.39
N ARG A 251 -0.03 -37.11 -29.99
CA ARG A 251 -1.39 -37.54 -29.64
C ARG A 251 -1.53 -37.99 -28.18
N ARG A 252 -0.53 -38.69 -27.63
CA ARG A 252 -0.50 -39.07 -26.21
C ARG A 252 -0.34 -37.82 -25.31
N LEU A 253 0.57 -36.90 -25.66
CA LEU A 253 0.83 -35.70 -24.86
C LEU A 253 -0.31 -34.69 -24.87
N ASN A 254 -1.05 -34.57 -26.00
CA ASN A 254 -2.21 -33.67 -26.12
C ASN A 254 -3.49 -34.28 -25.49
N HIS A 255 -3.45 -35.52 -25.03
CA HIS A 255 -4.61 -36.14 -24.37
C HIS A 255 -4.75 -35.66 -22.94
N LEU A 256 -5.90 -35.10 -22.60
CA LEU A 256 -6.25 -34.68 -21.26
C LEU A 256 -6.86 -35.85 -20.46
N LEU A 257 -6.42 -35.98 -19.22
CA LEU A 257 -6.97 -37.00 -18.31
C LEU A 257 -8.37 -36.60 -17.85
N THR A 258 -9.28 -37.59 -17.83
CA THR A 258 -10.69 -37.37 -17.44
C THR A 258 -11.12 -38.16 -16.20
N ASP A 259 -10.20 -38.93 -15.62
CA ASP A 259 -10.44 -39.87 -14.52
C ASP A 259 -9.47 -39.66 -13.33
N MET A 260 -8.87 -38.47 -13.20
CA MET A 260 -7.98 -38.15 -12.09
C MET A 260 -8.69 -38.28 -10.74
N ASP A 261 -7.96 -38.72 -9.73
CA ASP A 261 -8.34 -38.55 -8.33
C ASP A 261 -8.10 -37.08 -7.90
N LEU A 262 -9.18 -36.35 -7.70
CA LEU A 262 -9.15 -34.91 -7.41
C LEU A 262 -9.07 -34.58 -5.91
N GLU A 263 -9.09 -35.58 -5.02
CA GLU A 263 -9.15 -35.40 -3.55
C GLU A 263 -10.34 -34.51 -3.09
N CYS A 264 -11.38 -34.40 -3.95
CA CYS A 264 -12.61 -33.66 -3.65
C CYS A 264 -13.79 -34.22 -4.48
N GLU A 265 -14.99 -34.07 -3.92
CA GLU A 265 -16.23 -34.33 -4.61
C GLU A 265 -16.81 -33.07 -5.25
N LEU A 266 -17.80 -33.22 -6.16
CA LEU A 266 -18.42 -32.05 -6.81
C LEU A 266 -19.11 -31.11 -5.81
N ASP A 267 -19.72 -31.67 -4.76
CA ASP A 267 -20.37 -30.88 -3.70
C ASP A 267 -19.38 -30.00 -2.94
N ASP A 268 -18.11 -30.39 -2.83
CA ASP A 268 -17.04 -29.57 -2.22
C ASP A 268 -16.68 -28.35 -3.05
N LEU A 269 -17.12 -28.25 -4.29
CA LEU A 269 -16.93 -27.14 -5.20
C LEU A 269 -18.09 -26.14 -5.19
N ARG A 270 -19.14 -26.45 -4.41
CA ARG A 270 -20.24 -25.51 -4.19
C ARG A 270 -19.67 -24.26 -3.53
N ARG A 271 -20.07 -23.10 -4.02
CA ARG A 271 -19.60 -21.83 -3.45
C ARG A 271 -20.04 -21.74 -1.99
N ASP A 272 -19.06 -21.53 -1.12
CA ASP A 272 -19.25 -21.44 0.33
C ASP A 272 -19.49 -19.99 0.77
N VAL A 273 -19.81 -19.82 2.05
CA VAL A 273 -20.05 -18.50 2.63
C VAL A 273 -18.75 -17.69 2.59
N THR A 274 -18.80 -16.52 1.99
CA THR A 274 -17.68 -15.60 1.91
C THR A 274 -17.44 -14.94 3.25
N ASP A 275 -16.20 -14.97 3.74
CA ASP A 275 -15.77 -14.09 4.83
C ASP A 275 -15.58 -12.66 4.29
N ARG A 276 -16.66 -11.86 4.36
CA ARG A 276 -16.66 -10.48 3.84
C ARG A 276 -15.60 -9.60 4.48
N GLN A 277 -15.28 -9.83 5.75
CA GLN A 277 -14.30 -9.02 6.48
C GLN A 277 -12.88 -9.31 5.99
N SER A 278 -12.51 -10.58 5.89
CA SER A 278 -11.21 -10.99 5.33
C SER A 278 -11.07 -10.61 3.86
N LEU A 279 -12.15 -10.75 3.06
CA LEU A 279 -12.15 -10.35 1.65
C LEU A 279 -11.98 -8.83 1.48
N ALA A 280 -12.66 -8.03 2.30
CA ALA A 280 -12.51 -6.58 2.30
C ALA A 280 -11.09 -6.16 2.71
N ALA A 281 -10.55 -6.75 3.77
CA ALA A 281 -9.18 -6.48 4.24
C ALA A 281 -8.13 -6.84 3.16
N LEU A 282 -8.33 -7.96 2.45
CA LEU A 282 -7.46 -8.36 1.34
C LEU A 282 -7.54 -7.37 0.16
N CYS A 283 -8.74 -6.93 -0.22
CA CYS A 283 -8.91 -5.90 -1.26
C CYS A 283 -8.22 -4.58 -0.89
N ASP A 284 -8.30 -4.19 0.38
CA ASP A 284 -7.63 -2.98 0.89
C ASP A 284 -6.10 -3.14 0.88
N ALA A 285 -5.58 -4.30 1.28
CA ALA A 285 -4.15 -4.61 1.22
C ALA A 285 -3.59 -4.64 -0.20
N LEU A 286 -4.40 -5.08 -1.18
CA LEU A 286 -4.05 -5.09 -2.60
C LEU A 286 -4.31 -3.74 -3.30
N GLU A 287 -4.84 -2.75 -2.60
CA GLU A 287 -5.22 -1.42 -3.12
C GLU A 287 -6.26 -1.47 -4.26
N PHE A 288 -7.19 -2.42 -4.21
CA PHE A 288 -8.24 -2.63 -5.23
C PHE A 288 -9.43 -1.69 -5.08
N ARG A 289 -9.17 -0.38 -5.16
CA ARG A 289 -10.18 0.67 -4.90
C ARG A 289 -11.45 0.52 -5.75
N SER A 290 -11.29 0.35 -7.06
CA SER A 290 -12.42 0.29 -8.02
C SER A 290 -13.05 -1.11 -8.16
N LEU A 291 -12.38 -2.17 -7.69
CA LEU A 291 -12.88 -3.54 -7.75
C LEU A 291 -13.48 -4.04 -6.45
N ARG A 292 -13.18 -3.39 -5.32
CA ARG A 292 -13.56 -3.84 -3.99
C ARG A 292 -15.07 -4.09 -3.86
N SER A 293 -15.89 -3.10 -4.20
CA SER A 293 -17.36 -3.19 -4.16
C SER A 293 -17.88 -4.30 -5.07
N LYS A 294 -17.34 -4.42 -6.28
CA LYS A 294 -17.73 -5.47 -7.23
C LYS A 294 -17.35 -6.87 -6.76
N ILE A 295 -16.17 -7.05 -6.19
CA ILE A 295 -15.72 -8.32 -5.61
C ILE A 295 -16.68 -8.73 -4.48
N LEU A 296 -16.98 -7.81 -3.55
CA LEU A 296 -17.88 -8.07 -2.42
C LEU A 296 -19.33 -8.37 -2.86
N ALA A 297 -19.81 -7.69 -3.90
CA ALA A 297 -21.14 -7.95 -4.47
C ALA A 297 -21.22 -9.33 -5.12
N VAL A 298 -20.24 -9.69 -5.95
CA VAL A 298 -20.22 -10.94 -6.69
C VAL A 298 -19.94 -12.15 -5.79
N ALA A 299 -19.17 -11.96 -4.71
CA ALA A 299 -18.93 -13.00 -3.72
C ALA A 299 -20.22 -13.53 -3.07
N SER A 300 -21.28 -12.72 -3.04
CA SER A 300 -22.60 -13.08 -2.47
C SER A 300 -23.58 -13.70 -3.48
N ILE A 301 -23.26 -13.71 -4.79
CA ILE A 301 -24.14 -14.26 -5.83
C ILE A 301 -24.10 -15.81 -5.81
N GLY A 302 -25.27 -16.45 -5.78
CA GLY A 302 -25.40 -17.91 -5.89
C GLY A 302 -25.37 -18.67 -4.56
N LEU A 303 -25.14 -18.00 -3.44
CA LEU A 303 -25.28 -18.58 -2.10
C LEU A 303 -26.78 -18.81 -1.82
N GLY A 304 -27.19 -20.06 -1.61
CA GLY A 304 -28.54 -20.38 -1.13
C GLY A 304 -28.79 -19.68 0.21
N LYS A 305 -30.04 -19.35 0.49
CA LYS A 305 -30.45 -18.79 1.79
C LYS A 305 -30.17 -19.80 2.92
N ALA A 306 -28.95 -19.94 3.34
CA ALA A 306 -28.53 -20.65 4.52
C ALA A 306 -28.05 -19.64 5.55
N GLU A 307 -28.85 -19.51 6.61
CA GLU A 307 -28.56 -18.99 7.94
C GLU A 307 -27.47 -17.89 8.01
N GLN A 308 -27.89 -16.65 7.74
CA GLN A 308 -27.20 -15.47 8.22
C GLN A 308 -27.14 -15.58 9.75
N ASN A 309 -25.94 -15.48 10.33
CA ASN A 309 -25.81 -15.24 11.76
C ASN A 309 -26.53 -13.92 12.08
N GLU A 310 -27.71 -14.03 12.68
CA GLU A 310 -28.71 -12.98 12.81
C GLU A 310 -28.29 -11.83 13.75
N GLU A 311 -27.24 -11.97 14.55
CA GLU A 311 -26.89 -10.96 15.57
C GLU A 311 -26.00 -9.81 15.10
N GLN A 312 -25.23 -9.94 13.97
CA GLN A 312 -24.43 -8.83 13.43
C GLN A 312 -25.00 -8.24 12.12
N SER A 313 -25.81 -8.98 11.37
CA SER A 313 -26.38 -8.52 10.10
C SER A 313 -27.62 -7.65 10.25
N VAL A 314 -28.35 -7.77 11.36
CA VAL A 314 -29.56 -6.98 11.64
C VAL A 314 -29.21 -5.50 11.87
N SER A 315 -28.09 -5.21 12.57
CA SER A 315 -27.67 -3.80 12.80
C SER A 315 -27.12 -3.10 11.54
N GLN A 316 -26.48 -3.83 10.61
CA GLN A 316 -25.90 -3.24 9.40
C GLN A 316 -26.94 -2.98 8.29
N SER A 317 -27.95 -3.84 8.14
CA SER A 317 -29.05 -3.62 7.19
C SER A 317 -30.02 -2.52 7.64
N GLU A 318 -30.19 -2.33 8.96
CA GLU A 318 -30.99 -1.24 9.53
C GLU A 318 -30.31 0.11 9.33
N VAL A 319 -28.97 0.20 9.49
CA VAL A 319 -28.20 1.45 9.29
C VAL A 319 -28.15 1.85 7.80
N ALA A 320 -28.08 0.88 6.88
CA ALA A 320 -28.07 1.15 5.43
C ALA A 320 -29.43 1.64 4.90
N ALA A 321 -30.53 1.26 5.56
CA ALA A 321 -31.90 1.64 5.18
C ALA A 321 -32.42 2.86 5.97
N HIS A 322 -31.59 3.45 6.83
CA HIS A 322 -32.01 4.56 7.68
C HIS A 322 -32.14 5.84 6.85
N GLU A 323 -33.39 6.39 6.77
CA GLU A 323 -33.66 7.65 6.09
C GLU A 323 -33.33 8.81 7.03
N VAL A 324 -32.40 9.68 6.61
CA VAL A 324 -32.12 10.94 7.32
C VAL A 324 -33.01 12.03 6.75
N SER A 325 -33.78 12.68 7.58
CA SER A 325 -34.58 13.84 7.20
C SER A 325 -33.67 15.06 7.06
N VAL A 326 -33.60 15.64 5.87
CA VAL A 326 -32.66 16.74 5.56
C VAL A 326 -33.43 18.05 5.39
N THR A 327 -32.98 19.07 6.13
CA THR A 327 -33.48 20.44 6.02
C THR A 327 -32.35 21.35 5.56
N VAL A 328 -32.59 22.21 4.58
CA VAL A 328 -31.63 23.27 4.18
C VAL A 328 -32.00 24.54 4.94
N ALA A 329 -31.02 25.16 5.58
CA ALA A 329 -31.25 26.40 6.33
C ALA A 329 -31.55 27.56 5.38
N ASP A 330 -32.57 28.34 5.75
CA ASP A 330 -32.99 29.57 5.08
C ASP A 330 -32.95 30.79 6.06
N GLU A 331 -33.30 31.98 5.59
CA GLU A 331 -33.31 33.20 6.41
C GLU A 331 -34.23 33.08 7.64
N GLN A 332 -35.22 32.19 7.62
CA GLN A 332 -36.19 31.99 8.71
C GLN A 332 -35.74 30.92 9.71
N THR A 333 -34.71 30.14 9.36
CA THR A 333 -34.21 29.04 10.19
C THR A 333 -33.60 29.57 11.48
N LYS A 334 -34.17 29.16 12.62
CA LYS A 334 -33.64 29.52 13.96
C LYS A 334 -32.66 28.46 14.44
N LEU A 335 -31.39 28.64 14.15
CA LEU A 335 -30.32 27.68 14.49
C LEU A 335 -30.30 27.35 16.00
N SER A 336 -30.46 28.33 16.86
CA SER A 336 -30.50 28.12 18.31
C SER A 336 -31.75 27.35 18.78
N GLN A 337 -32.86 27.39 18.02
CA GLN A 337 -34.03 26.56 18.29
C GLN A 337 -33.79 25.13 17.84
N TRP A 338 -33.22 24.94 16.63
CA TRP A 338 -32.88 23.62 16.11
C TRP A 338 -31.93 22.90 17.08
N ARG A 339 -30.91 23.59 17.61
CA ARG A 339 -30.00 23.02 18.62
C ARG A 339 -30.70 22.59 19.90
N ARG A 340 -31.67 23.38 20.40
CA ARG A 340 -32.47 23.02 21.59
C ARG A 340 -33.35 21.81 21.37
N ASP A 341 -33.90 21.67 20.17
CA ASP A 341 -34.74 20.53 19.80
C ASP A 341 -33.90 19.25 19.63
N HIS A 342 -32.56 19.39 19.44
CA HIS A 342 -31.57 18.30 19.31
C HIS A 342 -30.49 18.42 20.40
N PRO A 343 -30.79 18.10 21.66
CA PRO A 343 -29.88 18.35 22.79
C PRO A 343 -28.73 17.34 22.91
N GLY A 344 -28.73 16.26 22.12
CA GLY A 344 -27.70 15.20 22.14
C GLY A 344 -26.40 15.59 21.46
N CYS A 345 -25.50 14.62 21.32
CA CYS A 345 -24.29 14.72 20.52
C CYS A 345 -24.68 14.96 19.06
N LEU A 346 -24.05 15.93 18.42
CA LEU A 346 -24.24 16.22 17.00
C LEU A 346 -22.98 15.83 16.20
N SER A 347 -23.17 15.44 14.96
CA SER A 347 -22.07 15.41 14.00
C SER A 347 -21.98 16.75 13.27
N LEU A 348 -20.76 17.17 12.96
CA LEU A 348 -20.45 18.31 12.09
C LEU A 348 -19.62 17.82 10.90
N PHE A 349 -20.18 17.91 9.72
CA PHE A 349 -19.47 17.68 8.48
C PHE A 349 -19.19 19.01 7.77
N VAL A 350 -17.88 19.30 7.54
CA VAL A 350 -17.40 20.51 6.85
C VAL A 350 -17.06 20.12 5.43
N ASP A 351 -17.80 20.66 4.45
CA ASP A 351 -17.48 20.52 3.03
C ASP A 351 -16.74 21.76 2.55
N GLY A 352 -15.58 21.59 1.91
CA GLY A 352 -14.74 22.68 1.49
C GLY A 352 -13.28 22.29 1.26
N VAL A 353 -12.40 23.30 1.28
CA VAL A 353 -10.95 23.11 1.23
C VAL A 353 -10.40 23.04 2.65
N LEU A 354 -10.02 21.84 3.08
CA LEU A 354 -9.58 21.55 4.46
C LEU A 354 -8.05 21.59 4.62
N LYS A 355 -7.35 22.46 3.89
CA LYS A 355 -5.90 22.64 3.96
C LYS A 355 -5.56 24.06 4.39
N VAL A 356 -4.45 24.23 5.09
CA VAL A 356 -3.99 25.56 5.54
C VAL A 356 -3.90 26.57 4.41
N ASN A 357 -3.40 26.16 3.23
CA ASN A 357 -3.32 27.00 2.05
C ASN A 357 -4.62 26.91 1.25
N GLY A 358 -5.33 28.05 1.15
CA GLY A 358 -6.59 28.15 0.42
C GLY A 358 -7.79 27.56 1.16
N ALA A 359 -7.76 27.51 2.49
CA ALA A 359 -8.83 27.02 3.33
C ALA A 359 -10.16 27.74 3.03
N GLU A 360 -11.22 26.99 2.80
CA GLU A 360 -12.54 27.54 2.45
C GLU A 360 -13.65 26.59 2.92
N VAL A 361 -14.77 27.16 3.38
CA VAL A 361 -15.99 26.45 3.73
C VAL A 361 -17.03 26.69 2.67
N ASN A 362 -17.45 25.64 1.98
CA ASN A 362 -18.58 25.68 1.04
C ASN A 362 -19.90 25.43 1.75
N THR A 363 -19.96 24.42 2.61
CA THR A 363 -21.17 23.99 3.28
C THR A 363 -20.85 23.43 4.66
N LEU A 364 -21.78 23.63 5.61
CA LEU A 364 -21.74 23.00 6.92
C LEU A 364 -22.99 22.12 7.09
N THR A 365 -22.81 20.93 7.64
CA THR A 365 -23.93 20.04 7.92
C THR A 365 -23.87 19.57 9.36
N PHE A 366 -24.87 19.93 10.17
CA PHE A 366 -25.08 19.35 11.49
C PHE A 366 -26.11 18.23 11.38
N ALA A 367 -25.87 17.13 12.08
CA ALA A 367 -26.85 16.05 12.09
C ALA A 367 -26.92 15.33 13.45
N THR A 368 -28.05 14.73 13.69
CA THR A 368 -28.25 13.55 14.55
C THR A 368 -28.19 12.30 13.66
N ALA A 369 -28.49 11.13 14.22
CA ALA A 369 -28.64 9.93 13.38
C ALA A 369 -29.80 10.04 12.37
N ASP A 370 -30.90 10.79 12.73
CA ASP A 370 -32.17 10.79 12.02
C ASP A 370 -32.43 12.09 11.25
N GLU A 371 -31.87 13.20 11.68
CA GLU A 371 -32.17 14.53 11.14
C GLU A 371 -30.90 15.32 10.86
N ALA A 372 -30.84 16.02 9.73
CA ALA A 372 -29.72 16.85 9.34
C ALA A 372 -30.15 18.26 8.93
N LEU A 373 -29.30 19.23 9.27
CA LEU A 373 -29.43 20.64 8.89
C LEU A 373 -28.23 21.04 8.04
N VAL A 374 -28.45 21.32 6.76
CA VAL A 374 -27.43 21.75 5.80
C VAL A 374 -27.46 23.28 5.71
N ILE A 375 -26.30 23.90 5.82
CA ILE A 375 -26.15 25.36 5.92
C ILE A 375 -25.20 25.85 4.84
N ASP A 376 -25.65 26.76 3.99
CA ASP A 376 -24.80 27.56 3.11
C ASP A 376 -24.30 28.81 3.87
N PRO A 377 -23.01 28.91 4.18
CA PRO A 377 -22.48 30.05 4.95
C PRO A 377 -22.63 31.40 4.21
N THR A 378 -22.83 31.39 2.90
CA THR A 378 -22.96 32.62 2.08
C THR A 378 -24.34 33.25 2.17
N GLN A 379 -25.35 32.48 2.62
CA GLN A 379 -26.75 32.89 2.70
C GLN A 379 -27.14 33.32 4.12
N LEU A 380 -26.22 33.33 5.09
CA LEU A 380 -26.54 33.60 6.49
C LEU A 380 -26.74 35.08 6.75
N THR A 381 -27.74 35.40 7.56
CA THR A 381 -27.86 36.73 8.20
C THR A 381 -26.81 36.88 9.30
N ALA A 382 -26.44 38.11 9.68
CA ALA A 382 -25.44 38.35 10.74
C ALA A 382 -25.88 37.71 12.09
N GLN A 383 -27.17 37.59 12.37
CA GLN A 383 -27.64 36.91 13.57
C GLN A 383 -27.45 35.41 13.51
N GLN A 384 -27.72 34.80 12.36
CA GLN A 384 -27.49 33.37 12.13
C GLN A 384 -25.99 33.02 12.13
N ASP A 385 -25.13 33.87 11.57
CA ASP A 385 -23.68 33.74 11.61
C ASP A 385 -23.16 33.67 13.06
N ALA A 386 -23.62 34.58 13.93
CA ALA A 386 -23.23 34.56 15.35
C ALA A 386 -23.79 33.31 16.08
N GLN A 387 -25.02 32.86 15.77
CA GLN A 387 -25.57 31.63 16.35
C GLN A 387 -24.81 30.39 15.89
N LEU A 388 -24.39 30.37 14.62
CA LEU A 388 -23.60 29.27 14.04
C LEU A 388 -22.20 29.21 14.66
N ALA A 389 -21.53 30.36 14.82
CA ALA A 389 -20.24 30.44 15.52
C ALA A 389 -20.35 29.86 16.95
N SER A 390 -21.41 30.17 17.68
CA SER A 390 -21.66 29.59 19.00
C SER A 390 -21.90 28.08 18.98
N LEU A 391 -22.58 27.57 17.95
CA LEU A 391 -22.87 26.15 17.83
C LEU A 391 -21.60 25.37 17.49
N ILE A 392 -20.76 25.90 16.60
CA ILE A 392 -19.47 25.32 16.19
C ILE A 392 -18.50 25.27 17.39
N SER A 393 -18.55 26.26 18.29
CA SER A 393 -17.65 26.33 19.45
C SER A 393 -18.06 25.41 20.62
N GLU A 394 -19.17 24.69 20.52
CA GLU A 394 -19.55 23.68 21.51
C GLU A 394 -18.58 22.49 21.48
N ASP A 395 -18.19 22.02 22.67
CA ASP A 395 -17.42 20.77 22.79
C ASP A 395 -18.31 19.53 22.59
N GLY A 396 -17.69 18.44 22.13
CA GLY A 396 -18.36 17.14 22.06
C GLY A 396 -19.02 16.83 20.72
N LEU A 397 -18.68 17.53 19.65
CA LEU A 397 -19.13 17.20 18.28
C LEU A 397 -18.41 15.96 17.74
N ILE A 398 -19.12 15.16 16.94
CA ILE A 398 -18.48 14.14 16.08
C ILE A 398 -18.03 14.84 14.81
N VAL A 399 -16.73 14.75 14.49
CA VAL A 399 -16.17 15.42 13.32
C VAL A 399 -15.40 14.43 12.43
N TYR A 400 -15.19 14.80 11.19
CA TYR A 400 -14.25 14.11 10.30
C TYR A 400 -13.18 15.09 9.86
N ASP A 401 -11.88 14.72 10.05
CA ASP A 401 -10.72 15.59 9.83
C ASP A 401 -10.81 16.89 10.65
N PHE A 402 -10.69 16.74 11.96
CA PHE A 402 -10.77 17.84 12.92
C PHE A 402 -9.79 18.98 12.59
N LYS A 403 -8.53 18.62 12.29
CA LYS A 403 -7.48 19.59 11.93
C LYS A 403 -7.83 20.37 10.65
N GLY A 404 -8.27 19.68 9.61
CA GLY A 404 -8.70 20.32 8.37
C GLY A 404 -9.95 21.18 8.57
N SER A 405 -10.89 20.74 9.40
CA SER A 405 -12.08 21.53 9.77
C SER A 405 -11.71 22.83 10.48
N ILE A 406 -10.71 22.81 11.39
CA ILE A 406 -10.20 24.03 12.03
C ILE A 406 -9.68 25.05 10.99
N HIS A 407 -8.93 24.61 9.98
CA HIS A 407 -8.44 25.52 8.94
C HIS A 407 -9.57 26.16 8.15
N ALA A 408 -10.53 25.35 7.68
CA ALA A 408 -11.66 25.85 6.92
C ALA A 408 -12.51 26.85 7.72
N LEU A 409 -12.84 26.52 8.97
CA LEU A 409 -13.66 27.37 9.83
C LEU A 409 -12.94 28.67 10.24
N ARG A 410 -11.63 28.62 10.47
CA ARG A 410 -10.80 29.80 10.77
C ARG A 410 -10.82 30.82 9.63
N ALA A 411 -10.96 30.40 8.38
CA ALA A 411 -11.10 31.33 7.24
C ALA A 411 -12.33 32.23 7.36
N ARG A 412 -13.33 31.85 8.16
CA ARG A 412 -14.51 32.64 8.50
C ARG A 412 -14.52 33.17 9.94
N TRP A 413 -13.38 33.11 10.64
CA TRP A 413 -13.23 33.53 12.03
C TRP A 413 -14.08 32.73 13.03
N TRP A 414 -14.44 31.49 12.69
CA TRP A 414 -15.14 30.57 13.58
C TRP A 414 -14.14 29.64 14.28
N GLU A 415 -14.35 29.43 15.57
CA GLU A 415 -13.55 28.52 16.40
C GLU A 415 -14.30 27.22 16.61
N LEU A 416 -13.68 26.11 16.34
CA LEU A 416 -14.25 24.77 16.54
C LEU A 416 -13.93 24.29 17.96
N GLY A 417 -14.98 23.82 18.69
CA GLY A 417 -14.82 23.20 20.00
C GLY A 417 -14.04 21.88 19.94
N ASP A 418 -13.73 21.30 21.11
CA ASP A 418 -13.04 20.02 21.18
C ASP A 418 -13.99 18.88 20.80
N PRO A 419 -13.59 17.95 19.90
CA PRO A 419 -14.48 16.92 19.41
C PRO A 419 -14.66 15.80 20.44
N TYR A 420 -15.88 15.20 20.47
CA TYR A 420 -16.09 13.90 21.09
C TYR A 420 -15.27 12.81 20.36
N CYS A 421 -15.32 12.82 19.04
CA CYS A 421 -14.60 11.86 18.20
C CYS A 421 -14.25 12.48 16.84
N ASP A 422 -12.97 12.52 16.53
CA ASP A 422 -12.49 12.69 15.15
C ASP A 422 -12.44 11.31 14.46
N LEU A 423 -13.34 11.08 13.52
CA LEU A 423 -13.48 9.80 12.81
C LEU A 423 -12.23 9.40 12.02
N LEU A 424 -11.48 10.38 11.50
CA LEU A 424 -10.23 10.14 10.79
C LEU A 424 -9.18 9.56 11.73
N LEU A 425 -8.95 10.20 12.88
CA LEU A 425 -7.98 9.78 13.89
C LEU A 425 -8.41 8.49 14.59
N ALA A 426 -9.70 8.36 14.91
CA ALA A 426 -10.24 7.15 15.51
C ALA A 426 -10.04 5.92 14.61
N ALA A 427 -10.36 6.04 13.32
CA ALA A 427 -10.16 4.97 12.34
C ALA A 427 -8.68 4.61 12.15
N TYR A 428 -7.79 5.60 12.19
CA TYR A 428 -6.35 5.38 12.15
C TYR A 428 -5.86 4.60 13.38
N LEU A 429 -6.30 4.93 14.57
CA LEU A 429 -5.91 4.21 15.80
C LEU A 429 -6.47 2.77 15.81
N VAL A 430 -7.68 2.55 15.30
CA VAL A 430 -8.26 1.20 15.17
C VAL A 430 -7.41 0.32 14.25
N ASN A 431 -6.85 0.88 13.18
CA ASN A 431 -5.90 0.16 12.33
C ASN A 431 -5.02 1.11 11.50
N SER A 432 -3.79 1.31 11.94
CA SER A 432 -2.80 2.22 11.32
C SER A 432 -2.19 1.70 10.00
N GLU A 433 -2.41 0.43 9.65
CA GLU A 433 -1.92 -0.17 8.39
C GLU A 433 -2.83 0.13 7.19
N HIS A 434 -4.04 0.64 7.43
CA HIS A 434 -4.94 1.00 6.34
C HIS A 434 -4.43 2.22 5.57
N ARG A 435 -4.52 2.14 4.25
CA ARG A 435 -4.19 3.26 3.36
C ARG A 435 -5.48 3.92 2.89
N GLY A 436 -5.71 5.09 3.41
CA GLY A 436 -6.90 5.86 3.11
C GLY A 436 -8.00 5.71 4.15
N TYR A 437 -8.32 6.87 4.69
CA TYR A 437 -9.31 7.05 5.74
C TYR A 437 -10.39 8.04 5.28
N ARG A 438 -10.67 8.14 3.95
CA ARG A 438 -11.77 8.97 3.45
C ARG A 438 -13.09 8.50 4.04
N LEU A 439 -13.99 9.43 4.28
CA LEU A 439 -15.26 9.14 4.95
C LEU A 439 -16.06 8.05 4.22
N SER A 440 -16.13 8.09 2.87
CA SER A 440 -16.75 7.04 2.06
C SER A 440 -16.11 5.66 2.24
N GLN A 441 -14.76 5.60 2.39
CA GLN A 441 -14.05 4.35 2.67
C GLN A 441 -14.33 3.82 4.08
N LEU A 442 -14.51 4.72 5.06
CA LEU A 442 -14.89 4.35 6.41
C LEU A 442 -16.32 3.82 6.46
N PHE A 443 -17.26 4.43 5.74
CA PHE A 443 -18.62 3.91 5.61
C PHE A 443 -18.65 2.52 4.97
N SER A 444 -17.90 2.33 3.88
CA SER A 444 -17.80 1.02 3.24
C SER A 444 -17.22 -0.04 4.19
N ARG A 445 -16.15 0.30 4.93
CA ARG A 445 -15.42 -0.63 5.80
C ARG A 445 -16.18 -1.00 7.07
N TYR A 446 -16.78 -0.03 7.73
CA TYR A 446 -17.38 -0.22 9.06
C TYR A 446 -18.91 -0.33 9.04
N LEU A 447 -19.60 0.29 8.06
CA LEU A 447 -21.04 0.25 7.93
C LEU A 447 -21.51 -0.66 6.77
N GLY A 448 -20.59 -1.10 5.88
CA GLY A 448 -20.96 -1.91 4.71
C GLY A 448 -21.69 -1.12 3.61
N ILE A 449 -21.59 0.21 3.62
CA ILE A 449 -22.27 1.11 2.66
C ILE A 449 -21.25 1.53 1.60
N ASP A 450 -21.45 1.09 0.35
CA ASP A 450 -20.63 1.52 -0.78
C ASP A 450 -21.31 2.71 -1.47
N GLU A 451 -20.69 3.88 -1.43
CA GLU A 451 -21.09 5.07 -2.17
C GLU A 451 -20.35 5.09 -3.52
N GLU A 452 -21.09 5.21 -4.62
CA GLU A 452 -20.48 5.53 -5.92
C GLU A 452 -19.92 6.96 -5.85
N GLU A 453 -18.61 7.13 -6.03
CA GLU A 453 -18.01 8.46 -6.23
C GLU A 453 -18.58 9.05 -7.56
N LYS A 454 -19.70 9.71 -7.49
CA LYS A 454 -20.15 10.59 -8.59
C LYS A 454 -19.11 11.71 -8.69
N LYS A 455 -18.42 11.82 -9.81
CA LYS A 455 -17.63 13.01 -10.13
C LYS A 455 -18.61 14.17 -10.26
N THR A 456 -18.73 14.97 -9.22
CA THR A 456 -19.44 16.25 -9.30
C THR A 456 -18.59 17.16 -10.20
N GLU A 457 -18.95 17.32 -11.45
CA GLU A 457 -18.44 18.41 -12.30
C GLU A 457 -19.02 19.69 -11.68
N THR A 458 -18.18 20.40 -10.93
CA THR A 458 -18.49 21.77 -10.47
C THR A 458 -18.64 22.64 -11.71
N THR A 459 -19.84 22.89 -12.13
CA THR A 459 -20.12 23.89 -13.14
C THR A 459 -19.96 25.28 -12.53
N LEU A 460 -19.25 26.16 -13.18
CA LEU A 460 -18.85 27.51 -12.76
C LEU A 460 -20.05 28.47 -12.50
N PHE A 461 -21.29 27.96 -12.48
CA PHE A 461 -22.53 28.75 -12.44
C PHE A 461 -23.60 28.18 -11.48
N ASP A 462 -23.28 27.26 -10.55
CA ASP A 462 -24.27 26.79 -9.58
C ASP A 462 -24.46 27.84 -8.47
N MET A 463 -25.57 28.58 -8.57
CA MET A 463 -26.04 29.48 -7.54
C MET A 463 -26.87 28.70 -6.50
N GLY A 464 -26.21 28.20 -5.43
CA GLY A 464 -26.86 27.58 -4.28
C GLY A 464 -26.74 26.05 -4.20
N ILE A 465 -27.09 25.49 -3.04
CA ILE A 465 -27.05 24.04 -2.79
C ILE A 465 -28.28 23.39 -3.45
N THR A 466 -28.06 22.41 -4.32
CA THR A 466 -29.15 21.61 -4.90
C THR A 466 -29.74 20.67 -3.85
N GLU A 467 -31.02 20.31 -3.98
CA GLU A 467 -31.70 19.36 -3.08
C GLU A 467 -30.95 18.00 -3.03
N GLU A 468 -30.48 17.53 -4.18
CA GLU A 468 -29.70 16.28 -4.28
C GLU A 468 -28.39 16.38 -3.48
N ARG A 469 -27.65 17.49 -3.60
CA ARG A 469 -26.41 17.71 -2.85
C ARG A 469 -26.67 17.87 -1.35
N ALA A 470 -27.70 18.61 -0.96
CA ALA A 470 -28.09 18.73 0.42
C ALA A 470 -28.42 17.37 1.04
N HIS A 471 -29.16 16.53 0.32
CA HIS A 471 -29.47 15.18 0.75
C HIS A 471 -28.21 14.31 0.92
N GLU A 472 -27.28 14.33 -0.04
CA GLU A 472 -25.99 13.62 0.06
C GLU A 472 -25.21 14.02 1.32
N LEU A 473 -25.09 15.34 1.57
CA LEU A 473 -24.36 15.88 2.73
C LEU A 473 -25.05 15.52 4.04
N GLY A 474 -26.38 15.62 4.09
CA GLY A 474 -27.17 15.28 5.27
C GLY A 474 -27.06 13.80 5.65
N VAL A 475 -27.17 12.92 4.65
CA VAL A 475 -27.00 11.46 4.84
C VAL A 475 -25.58 11.13 5.29
N ALA A 476 -24.56 11.74 4.69
CA ALA A 476 -23.17 11.54 5.12
C ALA A 476 -22.96 11.96 6.57
N ALA A 477 -23.46 13.13 6.98
CA ALA A 477 -23.37 13.62 8.35
C ALA A 477 -24.13 12.72 9.35
N GLY A 478 -25.33 12.25 9.02
CA GLY A 478 -26.11 11.33 9.86
C GLY A 478 -25.37 9.98 10.08
N ARG A 479 -24.74 9.44 9.04
CA ARG A 479 -23.95 8.20 9.10
C ARG A 479 -22.67 8.30 9.94
N MET A 480 -22.20 9.51 10.26
CA MET A 480 -21.07 9.70 11.16
C MET A 480 -21.37 9.19 12.59
N HIS A 481 -22.64 9.18 13.04
CA HIS A 481 -23.03 8.69 14.36
C HIS A 481 -22.80 7.18 14.55
N PRO A 482 -23.38 6.28 13.73
CA PRO A 482 -23.11 4.85 13.86
C PRO A 482 -21.64 4.52 13.61
N LEU A 483 -20.95 5.25 12.74
CA LEU A 483 -19.51 5.09 12.52
C LEU A 483 -18.72 5.44 13.79
N ALA A 484 -19.02 6.56 14.45
CA ALA A 484 -18.37 6.94 15.72
C ALA A 484 -18.59 5.89 16.80
N ALA A 485 -19.81 5.38 16.94
CA ALA A 485 -20.14 4.35 17.92
C ALA A 485 -19.29 3.07 17.72
N ILE A 486 -19.16 2.61 16.48
CA ILE A 486 -18.35 1.43 16.15
C ILE A 486 -16.85 1.68 16.40
N LEU A 487 -16.34 2.83 15.98
CA LEU A 487 -14.92 3.15 16.16
C LEU A 487 -14.58 3.31 17.64
N MET A 488 -15.40 4.00 18.42
CA MET A 488 -15.18 4.18 19.86
C MET A 488 -15.25 2.86 20.62
N SER A 489 -16.22 1.97 20.31
CA SER A 489 -16.27 0.62 20.89
C SER A 489 -14.97 -0.16 20.62
N LYS A 490 -14.45 -0.12 19.39
CA LYS A 490 -13.17 -0.79 19.05
C LYS A 490 -11.97 -0.17 19.77
N LEU A 491 -11.95 1.13 19.98
CA LEU A 491 -10.90 1.82 20.73
C LEU A 491 -10.98 1.51 22.24
N GLU A 492 -12.17 1.35 22.80
CA GLU A 492 -12.37 0.90 24.18
C GLU A 492 -11.90 -0.55 24.36
N GLU A 493 -12.30 -1.46 23.47
CA GLU A 493 -11.86 -2.87 23.47
C GLU A 493 -10.33 -3.02 23.36
N SER A 494 -9.68 -2.12 22.62
CA SER A 494 -8.22 -2.10 22.45
C SER A 494 -7.50 -1.19 23.44
N GLU A 495 -8.20 -0.58 24.41
CA GLU A 495 -7.67 0.35 25.43
C GLU A 495 -6.99 1.62 24.82
N GLN A 496 -7.37 2.02 23.60
CA GLN A 496 -6.80 3.16 22.88
C GLN A 496 -7.70 4.43 22.90
N ALA A 497 -8.87 4.39 23.51
CA ALA A 497 -9.78 5.54 23.57
C ALA A 497 -9.11 6.77 24.22
N ARG A 498 -8.33 6.57 25.31
CA ARG A 498 -7.56 7.65 25.95
C ARG A 498 -6.48 8.25 25.04
N LEU A 499 -5.90 7.44 24.16
CA LEU A 499 -4.89 7.92 23.21
C LEU A 499 -5.51 8.88 22.18
N LEU A 500 -6.75 8.60 21.75
CA LEU A 500 -7.52 9.51 20.90
C LEU A 500 -7.80 10.83 21.62
N GLU A 501 -8.41 10.75 22.80
CA GLU A 501 -8.90 11.90 23.55
C GLU A 501 -7.77 12.78 24.13
N GLN A 502 -6.73 12.16 24.70
CA GLN A 502 -5.71 12.88 25.46
C GLN A 502 -4.44 13.19 24.64
N LEU A 503 -4.26 12.58 23.48
CA LEU A 503 -3.07 12.80 22.65
C LEU A 503 -3.42 13.20 21.23
N GLU A 504 -4.12 12.39 20.44
CA GLU A 504 -4.24 12.62 19.00
C GLU A 504 -5.14 13.84 18.66
N GLN A 505 -6.29 14.01 19.33
CA GLN A 505 -7.17 15.16 19.08
C GLN A 505 -6.53 16.47 19.57
N PRO A 506 -5.93 16.57 20.77
CA PRO A 506 -5.20 17.76 21.17
C PRO A 506 -4.01 18.10 20.24
N ILE A 507 -3.27 17.08 19.77
CA ILE A 507 -2.20 17.29 18.78
C ILE A 507 -2.76 17.85 17.46
N ALA A 508 -3.92 17.38 16.98
CA ALA A 508 -4.54 17.91 15.77
C ALA A 508 -4.80 19.43 15.87
N ARG A 509 -5.30 19.90 17.02
CA ARG A 509 -5.50 21.33 17.30
C ARG A 509 -4.18 22.11 17.31
N LEU A 510 -3.15 21.57 17.98
CA LEU A 510 -1.82 22.20 18.03
C LEU A 510 -1.18 22.24 16.63
N LEU A 511 -1.29 21.16 15.85
CA LEU A 511 -0.78 21.13 14.47
C LEU A 511 -1.49 22.16 13.58
N ALA A 512 -2.81 22.34 13.71
CA ALA A 512 -3.55 23.39 12.99
C ALA A 512 -3.02 24.79 13.33
N GLN A 513 -2.61 25.02 14.58
CA GLN A 513 -2.01 26.29 15.02
C GLN A 513 -0.59 26.46 14.44
N MET A 514 0.26 25.42 14.48
CA MET A 514 1.62 25.44 13.93
C MET A 514 1.59 25.64 12.40
N GLU A 515 0.71 24.94 11.69
CA GLU A 515 0.49 25.09 10.24
C GLU A 515 0.07 26.53 9.89
N HIS A 516 -0.82 27.12 10.70
CA HIS A 516 -1.26 28.50 10.51
C HIS A 516 -0.12 29.50 10.75
N TYR A 517 0.75 29.27 11.74
CA TYR A 517 1.90 30.14 11.98
C TYR A 517 2.93 30.06 10.85
N GLY A 518 3.17 28.86 10.31
CA GLY A 518 4.23 28.66 9.33
C GLY A 518 5.63 29.01 9.84
N ILE A 519 6.64 28.68 9.07
CA ILE A 519 8.04 29.03 9.37
C ILE A 519 8.53 30.14 8.45
N GLY A 520 9.17 31.17 9.02
CA GLY A 520 9.71 32.29 8.25
C GLY A 520 10.91 31.90 7.38
N VAL A 521 10.98 32.46 6.18
CA VAL A 521 12.07 32.22 5.22
C VAL A 521 12.69 33.51 4.70
N ASP A 522 14.00 33.45 4.41
CA ASP A 522 14.70 34.46 3.61
C ASP A 522 14.53 34.10 2.13
N GLU A 523 13.54 34.71 1.51
CA GLU A 523 13.18 34.47 0.12
C GLU A 523 14.31 34.82 -0.85
N GLU A 524 15.03 35.92 -0.62
CA GLU A 524 16.15 36.34 -1.47
C GLU A 524 17.28 35.32 -1.42
N PHE A 525 17.59 34.85 -0.20
CA PHE A 525 18.59 33.80 0.00
C PHE A 525 18.21 32.48 -0.69
N LEU A 526 16.96 31.98 -0.53
CA LEU A 526 16.51 30.74 -1.14
C LEU A 526 16.48 30.83 -2.67
N ARG A 527 16.07 31.95 -3.24
CA ARG A 527 16.13 32.18 -4.69
C ARG A 527 17.57 32.21 -5.20
N SER A 528 18.48 32.89 -4.48
CA SER A 528 19.90 32.89 -4.83
C SER A 528 20.51 31.51 -4.77
N LEU A 529 20.16 30.71 -3.77
CA LEU A 529 20.60 29.33 -3.63
C LEU A 529 20.08 28.44 -4.77
N SER A 530 18.83 28.60 -5.20
CA SER A 530 18.25 27.90 -6.36
C SER A 530 19.04 28.22 -7.64
N HIS A 531 19.36 29.50 -7.89
CA HIS A 531 20.15 29.88 -9.07
C HIS A 531 21.57 29.32 -9.05
N GLU A 532 22.22 29.29 -7.89
CA GLU A 532 23.54 28.68 -7.73
C GLU A 532 23.49 27.17 -8.01
N LEU A 533 22.53 26.45 -7.41
CA LEU A 533 22.35 25.02 -7.64
C LEU A 533 22.03 24.69 -9.10
N ALA A 534 21.22 25.51 -9.78
CA ALA A 534 20.94 25.36 -11.20
C ALA A 534 22.22 25.51 -12.04
N SER A 535 23.07 26.50 -11.72
CA SER A 535 24.38 26.65 -12.37
C SER A 535 25.31 25.47 -12.12
N ASP A 536 25.27 24.90 -10.91
CA ASP A 536 26.05 23.69 -10.57
C ASP A 536 25.57 22.47 -11.37
N VAL A 537 24.27 22.32 -11.55
CA VAL A 537 23.66 21.27 -12.40
C VAL A 537 24.14 21.38 -13.84
N GLU A 538 24.09 22.60 -14.43
CA GLU A 538 24.55 22.84 -15.80
C GLU A 538 26.06 22.60 -15.92
N SER A 539 26.84 22.98 -14.92
CA SER A 539 28.29 22.77 -14.91
C SER A 539 28.63 21.29 -14.85
N ALA A 540 27.98 20.52 -13.96
CA ALA A 540 28.18 19.08 -13.87
C ALA A 540 27.74 18.35 -15.14
N GLN A 541 26.65 18.79 -15.77
CA GLN A 541 26.18 18.27 -17.04
C GLN A 541 27.19 18.50 -18.16
N ARG A 542 27.71 19.73 -18.31
CA ARG A 542 28.71 20.05 -19.31
C ARG A 542 30.00 19.25 -19.11
N SER A 543 30.47 19.13 -17.86
CA SER A 543 31.66 18.31 -17.56
C SER A 543 31.45 16.83 -17.88
N ALA A 544 30.24 16.29 -17.66
CA ALA A 544 29.93 14.91 -18.05
C ALA A 544 29.95 14.75 -19.59
N TRP A 545 29.39 15.70 -20.35
CA TRP A 545 29.43 15.71 -21.81
C TRP A 545 30.82 15.89 -22.40
N GLU A 546 31.69 16.72 -21.76
CA GLU A 546 33.10 16.89 -22.15
C GLU A 546 33.87 15.56 -22.06
N VAL A 547 33.62 14.78 -21.02
CA VAL A 547 34.23 13.44 -20.87
C VAL A 547 33.77 12.48 -21.95
N LEU A 548 32.50 12.55 -22.39
CA LEU A 548 31.95 11.69 -23.44
C LEU A 548 32.28 12.19 -24.85
N GLY A 549 32.49 13.49 -25.05
CA GLY A 549 32.62 14.12 -26.36
C GLY A 549 31.29 14.36 -27.08
N HIS A 550 30.16 14.09 -26.46
CA HIS A 550 28.80 14.36 -26.98
C HIS A 550 27.77 14.57 -25.88
N GLU A 551 26.64 15.14 -26.24
CA GLU A 551 25.50 15.39 -25.34
C GLU A 551 24.68 14.12 -25.12
N VAL A 552 24.26 13.91 -23.86
CA VAL A 552 23.40 12.80 -23.44
C VAL A 552 22.43 13.28 -22.36
N ASN A 553 21.24 12.72 -22.31
CA ASN A 553 20.30 13.00 -21.23
C ASN A 553 20.68 12.20 -19.98
N LEU A 554 21.33 12.88 -19.00
CA LEU A 554 21.82 12.29 -17.75
C LEU A 554 20.67 11.81 -16.80
N SER A 555 19.41 12.21 -17.10
CA SER A 555 18.24 11.76 -16.38
C SER A 555 17.55 10.54 -17.04
N SER A 556 18.02 10.09 -18.21
CA SER A 556 17.44 8.96 -18.93
C SER A 556 18.15 7.65 -18.59
N PRO A 557 17.54 6.71 -17.83
CA PRO A 557 18.18 5.43 -17.51
C PRO A 557 18.59 4.62 -18.73
N LYS A 558 17.80 4.72 -19.82
CA LYS A 558 18.08 3.99 -21.06
C LYS A 558 19.33 4.53 -21.78
N GLN A 559 19.47 5.86 -21.91
CA GLN A 559 20.66 6.46 -22.52
C GLN A 559 21.89 6.24 -21.65
N LEU A 560 21.77 6.33 -20.33
CA LEU A 560 22.86 6.05 -19.40
C LEU A 560 23.36 4.61 -19.50
N GLN A 561 22.49 3.63 -19.70
CA GLN A 561 22.95 2.24 -19.88
C GLN A 561 23.82 2.09 -21.13
N THR A 562 23.42 2.72 -22.26
CA THR A 562 24.25 2.72 -23.48
C THR A 562 25.61 3.37 -23.23
N VAL A 563 25.60 4.56 -22.61
CA VAL A 563 26.87 5.26 -22.30
C VAL A 563 27.76 4.44 -21.37
N LEU A 564 27.21 3.93 -20.27
CA LEU A 564 28.02 3.24 -19.26
C LEU A 564 28.57 1.89 -19.74
N PHE A 565 27.76 1.10 -20.44
CA PHE A 565 28.06 -0.30 -20.70
C PHE A 565 28.46 -0.60 -22.14
N ASP A 566 28.09 0.27 -23.12
CA ASP A 566 28.42 0.07 -24.53
C ASP A 566 29.48 1.06 -25.01
N GLU A 567 29.49 2.33 -24.53
CA GLU A 567 30.49 3.34 -24.97
C GLU A 567 31.71 3.37 -24.04
N LEU A 568 31.51 3.36 -22.71
CA LEU A 568 32.59 3.41 -21.71
C LEU A 568 33.08 2.02 -21.28
N ASP A 569 32.43 0.96 -21.75
CA ASP A 569 32.77 -0.46 -21.45
C ASP A 569 32.95 -0.73 -19.96
N LEU A 570 32.12 -0.10 -19.11
CA LEU A 570 32.18 -0.26 -17.66
C LEU A 570 31.56 -1.60 -17.23
N PRO A 571 31.97 -2.15 -16.07
CA PRO A 571 31.39 -3.36 -15.53
C PRO A 571 29.87 -3.23 -15.35
N LYS A 572 29.12 -4.22 -15.83
CA LYS A 572 27.65 -4.21 -15.79
C LYS A 572 27.17 -4.30 -14.35
N THR A 573 26.22 -3.46 -14.01
CA THR A 573 25.51 -3.48 -12.71
C THR A 573 24.46 -4.60 -12.67
N LYS A 574 23.73 -4.74 -11.58
CA LYS A 574 22.66 -5.74 -11.45
C LYS A 574 21.64 -5.57 -12.58
N LYS A 575 21.35 -6.66 -13.29
CA LYS A 575 20.38 -6.68 -14.39
C LYS A 575 18.96 -6.60 -13.82
N THR A 576 18.16 -5.68 -14.35
CA THR A 576 16.72 -5.55 -14.12
C THR A 576 15.97 -5.90 -15.40
N LYS A 577 14.64 -5.90 -15.39
CA LYS A 577 13.83 -6.16 -16.61
C LYS A 577 14.04 -5.13 -17.71
N THR A 578 14.23 -3.88 -17.34
CA THR A 578 14.42 -2.77 -18.29
C THR A 578 15.88 -2.53 -18.68
N GLY A 579 16.79 -3.40 -18.20
CA GLY A 579 18.22 -3.31 -18.45
C GLY A 579 19.03 -3.36 -17.15
N TYR A 580 20.22 -2.79 -17.14
CA TYR A 580 21.08 -2.71 -15.96
C TYR A 580 20.68 -1.53 -15.08
N THR A 581 20.68 -1.75 -13.75
CA THR A 581 20.32 -0.66 -12.83
C THR A 581 21.29 0.51 -12.91
N THR A 582 20.75 1.71 -12.90
CA THR A 582 21.49 2.98 -12.85
C THR A 582 21.07 3.81 -11.63
N ASN A 583 20.62 3.17 -10.54
CA ASN A 583 20.31 3.87 -9.30
C ASN A 583 21.59 4.43 -8.64
N ALA A 584 21.42 5.36 -7.69
CA ALA A 584 22.55 6.07 -7.07
C ALA A 584 23.53 5.10 -6.40
N GLU A 585 23.05 4.10 -5.68
CA GLU A 585 23.87 3.09 -4.99
C GLU A 585 24.73 2.29 -5.97
N ALA A 586 24.13 1.75 -7.03
CA ALA A 586 24.88 0.98 -8.04
C ALA A 586 25.90 1.84 -8.81
N LEU A 587 25.61 3.13 -9.04
CA LEU A 587 26.55 4.04 -9.68
C LEU A 587 27.67 4.47 -8.75
N THR A 588 27.43 4.64 -7.46
CA THR A 588 28.46 4.90 -6.44
C THR A 588 29.40 3.71 -6.33
N ASP A 589 28.87 2.50 -6.21
CA ASP A 589 29.62 1.25 -6.18
C ASP A 589 30.49 1.07 -7.46
N LEU A 590 29.90 1.41 -8.62
CA LEU A 590 30.62 1.37 -9.90
C LEU A 590 31.74 2.43 -9.95
N PHE A 591 31.51 3.63 -9.41
CA PHE A 591 32.51 4.68 -9.32
C PHE A 591 33.66 4.29 -8.37
N GLU A 592 33.36 3.76 -7.20
CA GLU A 592 34.39 3.29 -6.24
C GLU A 592 35.29 2.21 -6.84
N ARG A 593 34.71 1.32 -7.64
CA ARG A 593 35.49 0.24 -8.31
C ARG A 593 36.29 0.69 -9.52
N THR A 594 35.85 1.71 -10.23
CA THR A 594 36.43 2.06 -11.55
C THR A 594 37.13 3.41 -11.56
N GLY A 595 36.80 4.34 -10.64
CA GLY A 595 37.32 5.70 -10.61
C GLY A 595 36.97 6.53 -11.87
N ASN A 596 35.91 6.15 -12.62
CA ASN A 596 35.60 6.75 -13.91
C ASN A 596 35.10 8.20 -13.75
N GLU A 597 35.68 9.16 -14.46
CA GLU A 597 35.39 10.58 -14.39
C GLU A 597 33.94 10.92 -14.80
N PHE A 598 33.38 10.23 -15.80
CA PHE A 598 31.98 10.44 -16.17
C PHE A 598 31.03 10.12 -15.01
N LEU A 599 31.26 8.99 -14.29
CA LEU A 599 30.46 8.61 -13.13
C LEU A 599 30.57 9.66 -12.01
N ARG A 600 31.75 10.24 -11.79
CA ARG A 600 31.92 11.32 -10.82
C ARG A 600 31.02 12.52 -11.14
N HIS A 601 31.01 12.98 -12.40
CA HIS A 601 30.17 14.09 -12.83
C HIS A 601 28.68 13.74 -12.84
N LEU A 602 28.34 12.52 -13.21
CA LEU A 602 26.95 12.03 -13.19
C LEU A 602 26.38 11.98 -11.77
N LEU A 603 27.17 11.52 -10.79
CA LEU A 603 26.77 11.50 -9.38
C LEU A 603 26.59 12.90 -8.84
N VAL A 604 27.52 13.82 -9.13
CA VAL A 604 27.38 15.25 -8.77
C VAL A 604 26.14 15.86 -9.40
N HIS A 605 25.91 15.64 -10.69
CA HIS A 605 24.73 16.15 -11.39
C HIS A 605 23.43 15.67 -10.72
N ARG A 606 23.32 14.39 -10.38
CA ARG A 606 22.13 13.85 -9.73
C ARG A 606 21.90 14.39 -8.32
N ASP A 607 22.95 14.61 -7.58
CA ASP A 607 22.86 15.19 -6.25
C ASP A 607 22.43 16.67 -6.33
N ARG A 608 23.05 17.45 -7.21
CA ARG A 608 22.70 18.86 -7.43
C ARG A 608 21.30 19.07 -7.96
N ILE A 609 20.82 18.24 -8.89
CA ILE A 609 19.45 18.36 -9.42
C ILE A 609 18.40 18.03 -8.36
N LYS A 610 18.67 17.08 -7.48
CA LYS A 610 17.79 16.74 -6.36
C LYS A 610 17.70 17.88 -5.35
N LEU A 611 18.82 18.50 -5.02
CA LEU A 611 18.86 19.66 -4.13
C LEU A 611 18.17 20.87 -4.75
N ASN A 612 18.40 21.13 -6.04
CA ASN A 612 17.75 22.23 -6.76
C ASN A 612 16.22 22.07 -6.77
N GLN A 613 15.74 20.88 -7.12
CA GLN A 613 14.29 20.58 -7.09
C GLN A 613 13.69 20.77 -5.70
N MET A 614 14.44 20.45 -4.63
CA MET A 614 13.99 20.66 -3.27
C MET A 614 13.87 22.18 -2.97
N VAL A 615 14.88 22.98 -3.32
CA VAL A 615 14.86 24.43 -3.08
C VAL A 615 13.81 25.13 -3.94
N ASP A 616 13.65 24.72 -5.20
CA ASP A 616 12.59 25.24 -6.08
C ASP A 616 11.20 24.91 -5.52
N GLY A 617 11.01 23.70 -4.99
CA GLY A 617 9.78 23.29 -4.33
C GLY A 617 9.48 24.17 -3.10
N LEU A 618 10.51 24.52 -2.30
CA LEU A 618 10.36 25.45 -1.16
C LEU A 618 9.97 26.84 -1.66
N ASN A 619 10.64 27.36 -2.70
CA ASN A 619 10.36 28.70 -3.25
C ASN A 619 8.92 28.83 -3.77
N THR A 620 8.33 27.75 -4.33
CA THR A 620 6.94 27.76 -4.80
C THR A 620 5.91 27.73 -3.67
N CYS A 621 6.32 27.37 -2.46
CA CYS A 621 5.46 27.27 -1.28
C CYS A 621 5.56 28.50 -0.34
N ILE A 622 6.33 29.52 -0.71
CA ILE A 622 6.43 30.75 0.09
C ILE A 622 5.14 31.54 -0.07
N GLY A 623 4.45 31.79 1.05
CA GLY A 623 3.26 32.63 1.11
C GLY A 623 3.56 34.13 1.02
N ASP A 624 2.52 34.96 0.84
CA ASP A 624 2.61 36.41 0.80
C ASP A 624 3.17 37.03 2.12
N ASP A 625 3.05 36.29 3.22
CA ASP A 625 3.59 36.62 4.53
C ASP A 625 5.08 36.25 4.70
N GLN A 626 5.71 35.75 3.61
CA GLN A 626 7.09 35.28 3.59
C GLN A 626 7.34 34.11 4.54
N ARG A 627 6.35 33.22 4.67
CA ARG A 627 6.42 31.98 5.44
C ARG A 627 6.10 30.78 4.57
N ILE A 628 6.52 29.63 5.02
CA ILE A 628 6.13 28.33 4.46
C ILE A 628 5.19 27.66 5.45
N HIS A 629 3.99 27.34 4.99
CA HIS A 629 2.96 26.66 5.74
C HIS A 629 2.91 25.19 5.28
N THR A 630 3.68 24.34 5.95
CA THR A 630 3.65 22.89 5.69
C THR A 630 2.36 22.27 6.22
N THR A 631 1.96 21.15 5.69
CA THR A 631 0.84 20.35 6.19
C THR A 631 1.37 19.13 6.94
N PHE A 632 0.99 18.93 8.19
CA PHE A 632 1.31 17.73 8.97
C PHE A 632 0.23 16.67 8.82
N SER A 633 0.64 15.41 8.69
CA SER A 633 -0.25 14.26 8.70
C SER A 633 0.03 13.39 9.92
N GLN A 634 -1.02 13.09 10.69
CA GLN A 634 -0.98 12.15 11.81
C GLN A 634 -1.22 10.70 11.36
N THR A 635 -1.72 10.49 10.14
CA THR A 635 -2.18 9.18 9.64
C THR A 635 -1.30 8.58 8.55
N ALA A 636 -0.22 9.28 8.14
CA ALA A 636 0.65 8.83 7.06
C ALA A 636 1.61 7.70 7.48
N ALA A 637 2.04 7.68 8.75
CA ALA A 637 2.97 6.68 9.26
C ALA A 637 2.26 5.70 10.22
N ALA A 638 2.41 4.40 9.98
CA ALA A 638 1.81 3.37 10.84
C ALA A 638 2.40 3.32 12.27
N THR A 639 3.52 3.99 12.51
CA THR A 639 4.20 4.07 13.82
C THR A 639 3.69 5.22 14.71
N GLY A 640 2.79 6.08 14.25
CA GLY A 640 2.37 7.26 14.99
C GLY A 640 3.22 8.51 14.75
N ARG A 641 4.32 8.42 13.99
CA ARG A 641 5.14 9.60 13.63
C ARG A 641 4.33 10.57 12.76
N LEU A 642 4.57 11.87 12.94
CA LEU A 642 4.04 12.90 12.05
C LEU A 642 4.80 12.87 10.73
N ALA A 643 4.10 13.14 9.64
CA ALA A 643 4.70 13.37 8.34
C ALA A 643 4.40 14.81 7.88
N SER A 644 5.33 15.43 7.17
CA SER A 644 5.20 16.78 6.61
C SER A 644 5.05 16.69 5.09
N SER A 645 4.15 17.49 4.53
CA SER A 645 3.91 17.58 3.08
C SER A 645 3.55 19.02 2.67
N ASP A 646 3.65 19.32 1.42
CA ASP A 646 3.23 20.57 0.79
C ASP A 646 3.84 21.86 1.44
N PRO A 647 5.20 21.97 1.64
CA PRO A 647 6.28 21.07 1.25
C PRO A 647 6.71 20.13 2.39
N ASN A 648 7.42 19.04 2.05
CA ASN A 648 7.98 18.13 3.05
C ASN A 648 9.29 18.70 3.64
N LEU A 649 9.19 19.34 4.81
CA LEU A 649 10.32 19.91 5.54
C LEU A 649 11.21 18.84 6.20
N GLN A 650 10.69 17.63 6.45
CA GLN A 650 11.43 16.52 7.07
C GLN A 650 12.47 15.91 6.14
N ASN A 651 12.38 16.18 4.82
CA ASN A 651 13.36 15.73 3.83
C ASN A 651 14.60 16.61 3.74
N ILE A 652 14.64 17.79 4.40
CA ILE A 652 15.79 18.68 4.40
C ILE A 652 16.91 18.04 5.22
N PRO A 653 18.08 17.71 4.61
CA PRO A 653 19.13 17.01 5.33
C PRO A 653 19.63 17.78 6.55
N ALA A 654 19.77 17.08 7.68
CA ALA A 654 20.17 17.71 8.92
C ALA A 654 21.69 17.90 9.06
N ARG A 655 22.51 17.07 8.41
CA ARG A 655 23.96 16.98 8.67
C ARG A 655 24.85 17.26 7.47
N SER A 656 24.33 17.19 6.25
CA SER A 656 25.13 17.51 5.07
C SER A 656 25.37 19.02 4.94
N ALA A 657 26.50 19.42 4.35
CA ALA A 657 26.83 20.82 4.10
C ALA A 657 25.72 21.54 3.32
N ASP A 658 25.17 20.87 2.30
CA ASP A 658 24.09 21.43 1.48
C ASP A 658 22.77 21.53 2.25
N GLY A 659 22.43 20.54 3.08
CA GLY A 659 21.25 20.60 3.94
C GLY A 659 21.35 21.76 4.96
N LEU A 660 22.53 21.97 5.56
CA LEU A 660 22.78 23.11 6.43
C LEU A 660 22.69 24.45 5.68
N ARG A 661 23.07 24.50 4.40
CA ARG A 661 22.86 25.70 3.56
C ARG A 661 21.37 25.96 3.35
N ILE A 662 20.57 24.94 3.05
CA ILE A 662 19.12 25.10 2.92
C ILE A 662 18.51 25.58 4.24
N ARG A 663 18.91 25.00 5.39
CA ARG A 663 18.45 25.40 6.72
C ARG A 663 18.83 26.87 7.07
N ALA A 664 19.87 27.42 6.47
CA ALA A 664 20.22 28.82 6.63
C ALA A 664 19.20 29.80 6.01
N GLY A 665 18.36 29.34 5.08
CA GLY A 665 17.25 30.10 4.50
C GLY A 665 16.01 30.22 5.39
N PHE A 666 15.96 29.51 6.51
CA PHE A 666 14.84 29.60 7.46
C PHE A 666 15.21 30.52 8.62
N VAL A 667 14.39 31.53 8.88
CA VAL A 667 14.71 32.65 9.79
C VAL A 667 13.47 33.01 10.62
N ALA A 668 13.72 33.66 11.77
CA ALA A 668 12.63 34.30 12.52
C ALA A 668 12.14 35.55 11.78
N LYS A 669 10.81 35.76 11.74
CA LYS A 669 10.21 36.97 11.17
C LYS A 669 9.76 37.92 12.29
N ARG A 670 9.83 39.22 12.03
CA ARG A 670 9.34 40.23 13.00
C ARG A 670 7.90 39.92 13.42
N PRO A 671 7.55 40.04 14.72
CA PRO A 671 8.32 40.70 15.81
C PRO A 671 9.37 39.79 16.48
N TYR A 672 9.51 38.54 16.08
CA TYR A 672 10.46 37.57 16.65
C TYR A 672 11.88 37.89 16.21
N VAL A 673 12.87 37.44 17.00
CA VAL A 673 14.27 37.84 16.84
C VAL A 673 15.23 36.68 16.52
N ASP A 674 14.94 35.48 17.00
CA ASP A 674 15.77 34.30 16.86
C ASP A 674 14.90 33.05 16.71
N LEU A 675 15.51 31.96 16.25
CA LEU A 675 14.97 30.62 16.29
C LEU A 675 15.60 29.82 17.43
N MET A 676 14.83 28.93 18.05
CA MET A 676 15.31 27.93 19.00
C MET A 676 14.98 26.54 18.46
N SER A 677 15.97 25.64 18.43
CA SER A 677 15.82 24.23 18.16
C SER A 677 16.03 23.46 19.45
N ALA A 678 15.11 22.51 19.72
CA ALA A 678 15.19 21.59 20.85
C ALA A 678 15.03 20.15 20.34
N ASP A 679 16.04 19.32 20.50
CA ASP A 679 16.12 17.96 19.96
C ASP A 679 16.39 16.94 21.07
N TYR A 680 15.67 15.83 21.07
CA TYR A 680 15.92 14.75 22.01
C TYR A 680 17.23 14.00 21.69
N SER A 681 18.07 13.87 22.69
CA SER A 681 19.31 13.10 22.58
C SER A 681 19.06 11.60 22.68
N GLN A 682 19.22 10.86 21.56
CA GLN A 682 19.15 9.39 21.50
C GLN A 682 17.86 8.79 22.09
N ILE A 683 16.71 9.40 21.85
CA ILE A 683 15.42 9.02 22.44
C ILE A 683 15.10 7.53 22.25
N GLU A 684 15.31 6.98 21.06
CA GLU A 684 15.02 5.58 20.76
C GLU A 684 15.86 4.60 21.58
N MET A 685 17.15 4.93 21.82
CA MET A 685 18.02 4.10 22.67
C MET A 685 17.65 4.18 24.16
N ARG A 686 17.17 5.34 24.62
CA ARG A 686 16.67 5.52 25.99
C ARG A 686 15.36 4.77 26.18
N ILE A 687 14.48 4.76 25.18
CA ILE A 687 13.27 3.93 25.17
C ILE A 687 13.64 2.45 25.16
N MET A 688 14.62 2.03 24.37
CA MET A 688 15.14 0.66 24.38
C MET A 688 15.64 0.26 25.77
N ALA A 689 16.43 1.10 26.43
CA ALA A 689 16.91 0.85 27.81
C ALA A 689 15.74 0.68 28.79
N HIS A 690 14.69 1.50 28.65
CA HIS A 690 13.50 1.42 29.49
C HIS A 690 12.71 0.12 29.27
N LEU A 691 12.44 -0.23 28.01
CA LEU A 691 11.60 -1.37 27.61
C LEU A 691 12.32 -2.71 27.84
N SER A 692 13.57 -2.82 27.44
CA SER A 692 14.37 -4.04 27.63
C SER A 692 14.80 -4.27 29.06
N GLN A 693 14.76 -3.23 29.90
CA GLN A 693 15.28 -3.23 31.29
C GLN A 693 16.75 -3.69 31.38
N ASP A 694 17.50 -3.50 30.29
CA ASP A 694 18.91 -3.90 30.25
C ASP A 694 19.75 -3.05 31.20
N GLN A 695 20.38 -3.71 32.17
CA GLN A 695 21.14 -3.02 33.19
C GLN A 695 22.35 -2.29 32.65
N GLY A 696 23.04 -2.87 31.65
CA GLY A 696 24.20 -2.27 31.00
C GLY A 696 23.86 -0.95 30.31
N LEU A 697 22.70 -0.89 29.59
CA LEU A 697 22.21 0.31 28.95
C LEU A 697 21.75 1.36 29.98
N ILE A 698 21.03 0.92 31.03
CA ILE A 698 20.54 1.83 32.09
C ILE A 698 21.71 2.45 32.83
N GLU A 699 22.72 1.68 33.18
CA GLU A 699 23.92 2.19 33.88
C GLU A 699 24.71 3.14 32.99
N ALA A 700 24.89 2.85 31.69
CA ALA A 700 25.59 3.71 30.74
C ALA A 700 24.92 5.08 30.62
N PHE A 701 23.58 5.14 30.47
CA PHE A 701 22.86 6.41 30.37
C PHE A 701 22.86 7.18 31.71
N ASN A 702 22.73 6.50 32.84
CA ASN A 702 22.73 7.16 34.14
C ASN A 702 24.12 7.66 34.57
N SER A 703 25.21 7.04 34.09
CA SER A 703 26.58 7.52 34.32
C SER A 703 27.07 8.62 33.37
N GLY A 704 26.26 8.92 32.34
CA GLY A 704 26.64 9.88 31.29
C GLY A 704 27.72 9.34 30.33
N GLU A 705 27.88 8.02 30.25
CA GLU A 705 28.82 7.36 29.34
C GLU A 705 28.46 7.62 27.88
N ASP A 706 29.44 7.96 27.04
CA ASP A 706 29.25 7.99 25.58
C ASP A 706 29.17 6.56 25.05
N LEU A 707 27.99 5.98 25.06
CA LEU A 707 27.70 4.60 24.67
C LEU A 707 28.32 4.24 23.31
N HIS A 708 28.22 5.13 22.32
CA HIS A 708 28.78 4.89 20.99
C HIS A 708 30.31 4.91 20.98
N ARG A 709 30.92 5.74 21.80
CA ARG A 709 32.37 5.79 21.96
C ARG A 709 32.88 4.53 22.66
N THR A 710 32.25 4.13 23.72
CA THR A 710 32.60 2.88 24.45
C THR A 710 32.44 1.64 23.55
N MET A 711 31.35 1.59 22.78
CA MET A 711 31.15 0.50 21.83
C MET A 711 32.20 0.53 20.70
N ALA A 712 32.53 1.70 20.16
CA ALA A 712 33.58 1.82 19.17
C ALA A 712 34.94 1.33 19.68
N ALA A 713 35.29 1.72 20.91
CA ALA A 713 36.50 1.21 21.58
C ALA A 713 36.55 -0.31 21.66
N MET A 714 35.42 -0.94 22.03
CA MET A 714 35.32 -2.42 22.07
C MET A 714 35.42 -3.07 20.71
N VAL A 715 34.81 -2.44 19.68
CA VAL A 715 34.79 -2.95 18.32
C VAL A 715 36.16 -2.89 17.66
N PHE A 716 36.79 -1.74 17.76
CA PHE A 716 38.09 -1.48 17.12
C PHE A 716 39.27 -1.88 17.99
N GLY A 717 39.05 -2.27 19.26
CA GLY A 717 40.09 -2.70 20.18
C GLY A 717 41.06 -1.57 20.60
N VAL A 718 40.55 -0.33 20.66
CA VAL A 718 41.27 0.88 21.06
C VAL A 718 40.77 1.43 22.42
N ASP A 719 41.54 2.30 23.06
CA ASP A 719 41.07 3.00 24.24
C ASP A 719 39.91 3.94 23.89
N PRO A 720 38.87 4.08 24.72
CA PRO A 720 37.77 5.03 24.46
C PRO A 720 38.22 6.46 24.13
N ALA A 721 39.35 6.90 24.67
CA ALA A 721 39.92 8.22 24.39
C ALA A 721 40.47 8.34 22.96
N ASP A 722 40.93 7.25 22.37
CA ASP A 722 41.52 7.20 21.04
C ASP A 722 40.51 6.96 19.90
N VAL A 723 39.24 6.75 20.22
CA VAL A 723 38.17 6.57 19.25
C VAL A 723 37.97 7.82 18.41
N THR A 724 38.13 7.70 17.10
CA THR A 724 37.89 8.79 16.15
C THR A 724 36.41 9.14 16.00
N LEU A 725 36.12 10.34 15.50
CA LEU A 725 34.75 10.76 15.21
C LEU A 725 34.09 9.87 14.14
N GLU A 726 34.87 9.41 13.18
CA GLU A 726 34.40 8.52 12.12
C GLU A 726 34.01 7.14 12.67
N GLU A 727 34.85 6.51 13.47
CA GLU A 727 34.58 5.24 14.14
C GLU A 727 33.35 5.33 15.05
N ARG A 728 33.25 6.42 15.84
CA ARG A 728 32.08 6.68 16.67
C ARG A 728 30.79 6.79 15.83
N SER A 729 30.84 7.53 14.72
CA SER A 729 29.69 7.70 13.81
C SER A 729 29.27 6.38 13.17
N ARG A 730 30.24 5.57 12.77
CA ARG A 730 30.04 4.23 12.20
C ARG A 730 29.38 3.29 13.18
N ILE A 731 29.83 3.29 14.45
CA ILE A 731 29.20 2.48 15.50
C ILE A 731 27.83 3.04 15.91
N LYS A 732 27.60 4.34 15.88
CA LYS A 732 26.29 4.92 16.10
C LYS A 732 25.24 4.34 15.13
N ALA A 733 25.56 4.31 13.83
CA ALA A 733 24.68 3.73 12.81
C ALA A 733 24.48 2.21 13.04
N THR A 734 25.52 1.51 13.45
CA THR A 734 25.50 0.08 13.75
C THR A 734 24.63 -0.26 14.96
N SER A 735 24.73 0.51 16.03
CA SER A 735 23.97 0.30 17.28
C SER A 735 22.47 0.42 17.03
N TYR A 736 22.04 1.40 16.23
CA TYR A 736 20.64 1.51 15.80
C TYR A 736 20.23 0.30 14.94
N GLY A 737 21.08 -0.12 13.99
CA GLY A 737 20.80 -1.31 13.18
C GLY A 737 20.61 -2.57 14.02
N LEU A 738 21.49 -2.80 15.01
CA LEU A 738 21.37 -3.95 15.92
C LEU A 738 20.14 -3.88 16.82
N ALA A 739 19.81 -2.70 17.33
CA ALA A 739 18.61 -2.48 18.12
C ALA A 739 17.31 -2.75 17.31
N TYR A 740 17.37 -2.69 15.98
CA TYR A 740 16.28 -3.00 15.06
C TYR A 740 16.38 -4.38 14.40
N GLY A 741 17.19 -5.28 14.96
CA GLY A 741 17.26 -6.66 14.49
C GLY A 741 18.07 -6.83 13.18
N LEU A 742 19.04 -5.95 12.89
CA LEU A 742 19.92 -6.07 11.73
C LEU A 742 20.67 -7.41 11.76
N SER A 743 20.59 -8.18 10.67
CA SER A 743 21.31 -9.44 10.55
C SER A 743 22.84 -9.23 10.44
N ALA A 744 23.63 -10.26 10.74
CA ALA A 744 25.09 -10.21 10.53
C ALA A 744 25.48 -9.86 9.09
N TYR A 745 24.66 -10.26 8.11
CA TYR A 745 24.87 -9.90 6.70
C TYR A 745 24.62 -8.39 6.46
N GLY A 746 23.53 -7.84 6.97
CA GLY A 746 23.23 -6.40 6.87
C GLY A 746 24.30 -5.57 7.60
N LEU A 747 24.74 -6.02 8.77
CA LEU A 747 25.84 -5.40 9.52
C LEU A 747 27.17 -5.42 8.75
N SER A 748 27.49 -6.56 8.13
CA SER A 748 28.65 -6.72 7.25
C SER A 748 28.66 -5.71 6.09
N ALA A 749 27.52 -5.57 5.41
CA ALA A 749 27.36 -4.61 4.32
C ALA A 749 27.52 -3.16 4.79
N GLN A 750 26.92 -2.81 5.93
CA GLN A 750 26.95 -1.45 6.48
C GLN A 750 28.35 -1.04 6.99
N LEU A 751 29.07 -1.96 7.59
CA LEU A 751 30.42 -1.73 8.14
C LEU A 751 31.53 -2.01 7.13
N GLN A 752 31.24 -2.61 5.98
CA GLN A 752 32.21 -3.08 4.98
C GLN A 752 33.25 -4.04 5.59
N ILE A 753 32.79 -4.96 6.47
CA ILE A 753 33.61 -6.00 7.10
C ILE A 753 33.11 -7.40 6.71
N PRO A 754 33.92 -8.45 6.81
CA PRO A 754 33.48 -9.82 6.56
C PRO A 754 32.31 -10.25 7.45
N VAL A 755 31.41 -11.09 6.94
CA VAL A 755 30.22 -11.55 7.67
C VAL A 755 30.53 -12.21 9.01
N HIS A 756 31.66 -12.96 9.08
CA HIS A 756 32.06 -13.59 10.33
C HIS A 756 32.52 -12.60 11.42
N GLU A 757 33.17 -11.49 11.01
CA GLU A 757 33.50 -10.38 11.92
C GLU A 757 32.25 -9.62 12.37
N ALA A 758 31.32 -9.38 11.45
CA ALA A 758 30.02 -8.79 11.77
C ALA A 758 29.22 -9.66 12.75
N SER A 759 29.23 -10.99 12.57
CA SER A 759 28.61 -11.92 13.54
C SER A 759 29.25 -11.85 14.92
N ALA A 760 30.60 -11.89 14.99
CA ALA A 760 31.30 -11.79 16.25
C ALA A 760 31.08 -10.44 16.95
N LEU A 761 30.93 -9.35 16.18
CA LEU A 761 30.57 -8.04 16.71
C LEU A 761 29.14 -8.02 17.31
N ARG A 762 28.18 -8.54 16.57
CA ARG A 762 26.79 -8.67 17.02
C ARG A 762 26.73 -9.50 18.31
N ASP A 763 27.44 -10.62 18.36
CA ASP A 763 27.43 -11.51 19.53
C ASP A 763 28.04 -10.81 20.76
N ARG A 764 29.14 -10.04 20.60
CA ARG A 764 29.71 -9.20 21.68
C ARG A 764 28.77 -8.08 22.14
N TYR A 765 28.02 -7.48 21.23
CA TYR A 765 27.00 -6.49 21.55
C TYR A 765 25.93 -7.09 22.47
N PHE A 766 25.38 -8.24 22.09
CA PHE A 766 24.35 -8.92 22.87
C PHE A 766 24.89 -9.64 24.11
N GLU A 767 26.19 -9.92 24.19
CA GLU A 767 26.82 -10.37 25.43
C GLU A 767 26.83 -9.25 26.48
N ARG A 768 27.09 -8.00 26.08
CA ARG A 768 27.01 -6.83 26.96
C ARG A 768 25.57 -6.40 27.27
N PHE A 769 24.70 -6.45 26.26
CA PHE A 769 23.32 -5.99 26.33
C PHE A 769 22.34 -7.16 26.14
N GLY A 770 22.43 -8.15 27.04
CA GLY A 770 21.62 -9.36 26.93
C GLY A 770 20.13 -9.12 27.10
N GLY A 771 19.75 -8.15 27.94
CA GLY A 771 18.35 -7.73 28.11
C GLY A 771 17.74 -7.17 26.82
N VAL A 772 18.54 -6.51 25.99
CA VAL A 772 18.06 -6.03 24.66
C VAL A 772 17.73 -7.21 23.76
N ARG A 773 18.59 -8.22 23.69
CA ARG A 773 18.35 -9.42 22.87
C ARG A 773 17.07 -10.12 23.32
N ASP A 774 16.97 -10.40 24.62
CA ASP A 774 15.85 -11.14 25.20
C ASP A 774 14.52 -10.38 24.97
N TYR A 775 14.54 -9.05 25.06
CA TYR A 775 13.40 -8.20 24.75
C TYR A 775 13.01 -8.26 23.26
N LEU A 776 13.97 -8.16 22.33
CA LEU A 776 13.69 -8.22 20.90
C LEU A 776 13.13 -9.59 20.48
N GLU A 777 13.64 -10.69 21.06
CA GLU A 777 13.11 -12.03 20.82
C GLU A 777 11.67 -12.16 21.37
N SER A 778 11.40 -11.66 22.58
CA SER A 778 10.05 -11.69 23.18
C SER A 778 9.04 -10.89 22.37
N LEU A 779 9.42 -9.73 21.82
CA LEU A 779 8.53 -8.90 21.00
C LEU A 779 7.97 -9.63 19.77
N VAL A 780 8.82 -10.39 19.06
CA VAL A 780 8.40 -11.14 17.89
C VAL A 780 7.48 -12.30 18.29
N ASP A 781 7.78 -12.99 19.38
CA ASP A 781 6.98 -14.11 19.87
C ASP A 781 5.61 -13.65 20.42
N GLU A 782 5.58 -12.53 21.16
CA GLU A 782 4.34 -11.90 21.61
C GLU A 782 3.51 -11.41 20.43
N ALA A 783 4.14 -10.73 19.45
CA ALA A 783 3.46 -10.26 18.25
C ALA A 783 2.87 -11.40 17.41
N ARG A 784 3.55 -12.56 17.33
CA ARG A 784 2.98 -13.76 16.69
C ARG A 784 1.76 -14.29 17.41
N LYS A 785 1.74 -14.24 18.74
CA LYS A 785 0.63 -14.73 19.56
C LYS A 785 -0.57 -13.77 19.49
N ASP A 786 -0.32 -12.47 19.64
CA ASP A 786 -1.36 -11.46 19.83
C ASP A 786 -1.80 -10.80 18.52
N GLY A 787 -1.00 -10.92 17.45
CA GLY A 787 -1.25 -10.31 16.14
C GLY A 787 -0.89 -8.83 16.06
N TRP A 788 -0.34 -8.23 17.11
CA TRP A 788 0.02 -6.81 17.19
C TRP A 788 1.20 -6.56 18.14
N THR A 789 1.80 -5.37 18.02
CA THR A 789 2.73 -4.79 19.00
C THR A 789 2.21 -3.44 19.47
N GLN A 790 2.69 -2.95 20.63
CA GLN A 790 2.24 -1.69 21.19
C GLN A 790 3.38 -0.80 21.70
N THR A 791 3.12 0.50 21.76
CA THR A 791 3.99 1.51 22.37
C THR A 791 3.81 1.57 23.90
N ILE A 792 4.66 2.35 24.57
CA ILE A 792 4.52 2.66 26.01
C ILE A 792 3.14 3.28 26.32
N CYS A 793 2.59 4.07 25.37
CA CYS A 793 1.28 4.72 25.54
C CYS A 793 0.10 3.84 25.09
N GLY A 794 0.34 2.58 24.70
CA GLY A 794 -0.71 1.63 24.32
C GLY A 794 -1.15 1.73 22.84
N ARG A 795 -0.46 2.51 21.99
CA ARG A 795 -0.74 2.53 20.55
C ARG A 795 -0.43 1.17 19.96
N ARG A 796 -1.41 0.55 19.30
CA ARG A 796 -1.25 -0.78 18.68
C ARG A 796 -0.91 -0.67 17.20
N ARG A 797 0.00 -1.56 16.77
CA ARG A 797 0.30 -1.83 15.38
C ARG A 797 -0.03 -3.28 15.05
N TYR A 798 -1.02 -3.51 14.19
CA TYR A 798 -1.45 -4.85 13.78
C TYR A 798 -0.54 -5.41 12.69
N LEU A 799 -0.19 -6.71 12.77
CA LEU A 799 0.82 -7.35 11.94
C LEU A 799 0.32 -8.68 11.38
N PRO A 800 -0.69 -8.67 10.49
CA PRO A 800 -1.31 -9.90 9.97
C PRO A 800 -0.33 -10.80 9.22
N ASP A 801 0.72 -10.23 8.63
CA ASP A 801 1.71 -10.98 7.84
C ASP A 801 2.74 -11.77 8.66
N LEU A 802 2.71 -11.73 10.01
CA LEU A 802 3.59 -12.55 10.86
C LEU A 802 3.41 -14.06 10.66
N HIS A 803 2.23 -14.50 10.24
CA HIS A 803 1.91 -15.89 9.92
C HIS A 803 1.93 -16.19 8.42
N SER A 804 2.35 -15.24 7.59
CA SER A 804 2.39 -15.43 6.14
C SER A 804 3.29 -16.60 5.74
N ALA A 805 2.81 -17.46 4.85
CA ALA A 805 3.61 -18.50 4.22
C ALA A 805 4.75 -17.91 3.37
N ASN A 806 4.59 -16.67 2.88
CA ASN A 806 5.62 -15.95 2.15
C ASN A 806 6.70 -15.44 3.12
N ARG A 807 7.93 -15.98 2.97
CA ARG A 807 9.08 -15.66 3.80
C ARG A 807 9.39 -14.16 3.82
N THR A 808 9.35 -13.48 2.68
CA THR A 808 9.68 -12.05 2.58
C THR A 808 8.68 -11.19 3.35
N ARG A 809 7.37 -11.48 3.23
CA ARG A 809 6.32 -10.79 3.99
C ARG A 809 6.48 -11.02 5.49
N ARG A 810 6.73 -12.27 5.89
CA ARG A 810 6.94 -12.61 7.30
C ARG A 810 8.15 -11.87 7.87
N GLU A 811 9.31 -11.87 7.19
CA GLU A 811 10.50 -11.14 7.61
C GLU A 811 10.28 -9.62 7.67
N MET A 812 9.44 -9.05 6.79
CA MET A 812 9.05 -7.64 6.86
C MET A 812 8.16 -7.36 8.07
N ALA A 813 7.19 -8.23 8.36
CA ALA A 813 6.32 -8.10 9.53
C ALA A 813 7.10 -8.26 10.84
N GLU A 814 8.07 -9.19 10.91
CA GLU A 814 8.98 -9.35 12.05
C GLU A 814 9.81 -8.08 12.31
N ARG A 815 10.37 -7.47 11.26
CA ARG A 815 11.07 -6.17 11.41
C ARG A 815 10.14 -5.05 11.84
N ALA A 816 8.90 -5.03 11.33
CA ALA A 816 7.90 -4.05 11.75
C ALA A 816 7.52 -4.25 13.23
N ALA A 817 7.45 -5.50 13.70
CA ALA A 817 7.22 -5.82 15.12
C ALA A 817 8.32 -5.28 16.03
N LEU A 818 9.58 -5.37 15.61
CA LEU A 818 10.72 -4.88 16.37
C LEU A 818 10.78 -3.34 16.42
N ASN A 819 10.45 -2.68 15.30
CA ASN A 819 10.60 -1.23 15.18
C ASN A 819 9.43 -0.45 15.81
N ALA A 820 8.21 -0.95 15.70
CA ALA A 820 7.01 -0.19 16.05
C ALA A 820 6.94 0.22 17.54
N PRO A 821 7.26 -0.62 18.52
CA PRO A 821 7.22 -0.22 19.93
C PRO A 821 8.19 0.91 20.25
N ILE A 822 9.39 0.89 19.68
CA ILE A 822 10.44 1.87 19.96
C ILE A 822 10.15 3.18 19.26
N GLN A 823 9.99 3.16 17.94
CA GLN A 823 9.71 4.35 17.12
C GLN A 823 8.36 4.98 17.45
N GLY A 824 7.34 4.15 17.72
CA GLY A 824 6.03 4.64 18.11
C GLY A 824 6.05 5.28 19.51
N SER A 825 6.77 4.71 20.46
CA SER A 825 6.93 5.33 21.79
C SER A 825 7.70 6.65 21.71
N ALA A 826 8.71 6.75 20.83
CA ALA A 826 9.39 8.03 20.59
C ALA A 826 8.40 9.07 20.02
N ALA A 827 7.57 8.70 19.06
CA ALA A 827 6.54 9.58 18.50
C ALA A 827 5.51 10.02 19.55
N ASP A 828 5.05 9.10 20.40
CA ASP A 828 4.12 9.42 21.48
C ASP A 828 4.75 10.38 22.51
N ILE A 829 6.01 10.16 22.91
CA ILE A 829 6.75 11.05 23.83
C ILE A 829 6.92 12.44 23.22
N VAL A 830 7.29 12.57 21.94
CA VAL A 830 7.42 13.86 21.24
C VAL A 830 6.07 14.59 21.21
N LYS A 831 4.97 13.90 20.88
CA LYS A 831 3.63 14.48 20.90
C LYS A 831 3.21 14.95 22.29
N MET A 832 3.48 14.13 23.31
CA MET A 832 3.22 14.54 24.71
C MET A 832 4.04 15.76 25.10
N ALA A 833 5.32 15.83 24.69
CA ALA A 833 6.18 16.99 24.93
C ALA A 833 5.66 18.24 24.21
N MET A 834 5.20 18.11 22.96
CA MET A 834 4.56 19.21 22.23
C MET A 834 3.37 19.77 23.00
N LEU A 835 2.50 18.91 23.54
CA LEU A 835 1.33 19.34 24.31
C LEU A 835 1.74 19.97 25.66
N ASP A 836 2.70 19.39 26.39
CA ASP A 836 3.14 19.93 27.67
C ASP A 836 3.83 21.29 27.50
N VAL A 837 4.70 21.42 26.50
CA VAL A 837 5.36 22.68 26.17
C VAL A 837 4.33 23.75 25.75
N GLN A 838 3.35 23.39 24.89
CA GLN A 838 2.31 24.34 24.47
C GLN A 838 1.43 24.76 25.66
N ASN A 839 1.02 23.81 26.50
CA ASN A 839 0.23 24.13 27.68
C ASN A 839 0.99 25.09 28.64
N ARG A 840 2.28 24.91 28.81
CA ARG A 840 3.14 25.82 29.59
C ARG A 840 3.26 27.19 28.94
N LEU A 841 3.36 27.27 27.58
CA LEU A 841 3.36 28.51 26.84
C LEU A 841 2.06 29.28 27.03
N ASP A 842 0.91 28.59 26.91
CA ASP A 842 -0.43 29.17 27.05
C ASP A 842 -0.71 29.73 28.47
N HIS A 843 -0.05 29.17 29.48
CA HIS A 843 -0.13 29.65 30.90
C HIS A 843 0.99 30.58 31.30
N SER A 844 1.84 31.01 30.36
CA SER A 844 2.92 31.95 30.57
C SER A 844 2.61 33.34 29.94
N ASP A 845 3.38 34.34 30.30
CA ASP A 845 3.33 35.68 29.67
C ASP A 845 4.23 35.76 28.40
N LEU A 846 4.72 34.60 27.89
CA LEU A 846 5.59 34.55 26.73
C LEU A 846 4.79 34.69 25.44
N SER A 847 5.36 35.46 24.50
CA SER A 847 4.84 35.60 23.13
C SER A 847 5.56 34.72 22.12
N SER A 848 6.61 34.00 22.55
CA SER A 848 7.31 32.98 21.75
C SER A 848 6.40 31.82 21.41
N ARG A 849 6.63 31.16 20.28
CA ARG A 849 5.71 30.13 19.79
C ARG A 849 6.42 28.95 19.13
N MET A 850 5.78 27.76 19.15
CA MET A 850 6.19 26.55 18.45
C MET A 850 5.79 26.65 16.98
N LEU A 851 6.69 26.28 16.06
CA LEU A 851 6.46 26.41 14.61
C LEU A 851 6.39 25.06 13.89
N VAL A 852 7.38 24.20 14.09
CA VAL A 852 7.59 22.99 13.30
C VAL A 852 8.11 21.86 14.18
N GLN A 853 7.69 20.64 13.85
CA GLN A 853 8.22 19.38 14.39
C GLN A 853 8.90 18.61 13.26
N ILE A 854 10.16 18.23 13.45
CA ILE A 854 10.96 17.47 12.47
C ILE A 854 11.68 16.34 13.18
N HIS A 855 11.30 15.11 12.91
CA HIS A 855 11.78 13.91 13.60
C HIS A 855 11.60 14.02 15.13
N ASP A 856 12.68 14.21 15.88
CA ASP A 856 12.67 14.34 17.34
C ASP A 856 12.95 15.81 17.77
N GLU A 857 12.98 16.76 16.80
CA GLU A 857 13.29 18.18 16.94
C GLU A 857 12.02 19.05 16.96
N LEU A 858 11.93 19.99 17.89
CA LEU A 858 10.92 21.06 17.94
C LEU A 858 11.58 22.40 17.64
N LEU A 859 10.98 23.21 16.77
CA LEU A 859 11.47 24.51 16.37
C LEU A 859 10.53 25.63 16.83
N PHE A 860 11.11 26.68 17.43
CA PHE A 860 10.36 27.81 17.99
C PHE A 860 10.86 29.16 17.42
N GLU A 861 9.98 30.15 17.36
CA GLU A 861 10.34 31.57 17.23
C GLU A 861 10.39 32.24 18.61
N ILE A 862 11.46 32.99 18.87
CA ILE A 862 11.71 33.64 20.15
C ILE A 862 11.31 35.13 20.06
N ALA A 863 10.45 35.60 20.94
CA ALA A 863 10.13 36.98 21.09
C ALA A 863 11.26 37.75 21.84
N PRO A 864 11.39 39.06 21.63
CA PRO A 864 12.48 39.84 22.22
C PRO A 864 12.58 39.72 23.74
N GLY A 865 13.70 39.24 24.23
CA GLY A 865 14.00 39.13 25.68
C GLY A 865 13.51 37.84 26.34
N GLU A 866 12.86 36.94 25.63
CA GLU A 866 12.23 35.72 26.17
C GLU A 866 13.11 34.46 26.11
N GLU A 867 14.28 34.50 25.48
CA GLU A 867 15.14 33.33 25.23
C GLU A 867 15.35 32.47 26.49
N LYS A 868 15.74 33.07 27.61
CA LYS A 868 16.08 32.34 28.83
C LYS A 868 14.87 31.64 29.43
N GLN A 869 13.72 32.28 29.43
CA GLN A 869 12.49 31.75 29.98
C GLN A 869 11.94 30.62 29.05
N LEU A 870 11.95 30.86 27.77
CA LEU A 870 11.54 29.86 26.79
C LEU A 870 12.43 28.62 26.85
N ARG A 871 13.74 28.79 26.93
CA ARG A 871 14.72 27.70 27.08
C ARG A 871 14.42 26.83 28.30
N GLN A 872 14.16 27.41 29.44
CA GLN A 872 13.83 26.70 30.67
C GLN A 872 12.49 25.95 30.53
N LEU A 873 11.48 26.62 29.98
CA LEU A 873 10.15 26.07 29.78
C LEU A 873 10.19 24.86 28.85
N VAL A 874 10.89 24.99 27.72
CA VAL A 874 11.03 23.89 26.73
C VAL A 874 11.82 22.71 27.31
N HIS A 875 12.94 23.01 28.02
CA HIS A 875 13.73 21.99 28.70
C HIS A 875 12.86 21.18 29.70
N ASP A 876 12.18 21.88 30.62
CA ASP A 876 11.37 21.23 31.65
C ASP A 876 10.16 20.48 31.06
N GLY A 877 9.56 21.00 29.99
CA GLY A 877 8.44 20.35 29.29
C GLY A 877 8.84 19.09 28.54
N MET A 878 9.97 19.12 27.85
CA MET A 878 10.44 17.95 27.10
C MET A 878 11.07 16.87 27.98
N GLU A 879 11.95 17.22 28.93
CA GLU A 879 12.61 16.23 29.79
C GLU A 879 11.66 15.64 30.84
N GLY A 880 10.68 16.44 31.30
CA GLY A 880 9.75 16.06 32.36
C GLY A 880 8.52 15.27 31.90
N VAL A 881 8.27 15.15 30.60
CA VAL A 881 7.01 14.67 30.02
C VAL A 881 6.71 13.21 30.38
N MET A 882 7.73 12.37 30.51
CA MET A 882 7.59 10.95 30.84
C MET A 882 8.74 10.46 31.73
N LYS A 883 8.39 9.68 32.76
CA LYS A 883 9.39 9.09 33.66
C LYS A 883 9.83 7.73 33.14
N LEU A 884 10.99 7.68 32.48
CA LEU A 884 11.65 6.44 32.08
C LEU A 884 12.62 5.94 33.16
N ARG A 885 13.23 4.77 32.96
CA ARG A 885 14.32 4.23 33.83
C ARG A 885 15.65 4.96 33.65
N VAL A 886 15.74 5.72 32.56
CA VAL A 886 16.87 6.60 32.22
C VAL A 886 16.33 8.01 31.96
N PRO A 887 17.11 9.08 32.22
CA PRO A 887 16.63 10.44 31.98
C PRO A 887 16.40 10.67 30.48
N LEU A 888 15.37 11.45 30.12
CA LEU A 888 15.28 12.10 28.82
C LEU A 888 16.22 13.31 28.82
N GLU A 889 16.97 13.51 27.76
CA GLU A 889 17.88 14.67 27.63
C GLU A 889 17.56 15.42 26.34
N VAL A 890 17.54 16.74 26.43
CA VAL A 890 17.22 17.65 25.33
C VAL A 890 18.38 18.59 25.07
N ALA A 891 18.87 18.60 23.84
CA ALA A 891 19.83 19.58 23.36
C ALA A 891 19.07 20.81 22.86
N ILE A 892 19.45 22.02 23.29
CA ILE A 892 18.79 23.27 22.90
C ILE A 892 19.82 24.24 22.33
N GLY A 893 19.63 24.65 21.05
CA GLY A 893 20.39 25.67 20.37
C GLY A 893 19.54 26.88 20.03
N VAL A 894 20.16 28.04 19.89
CA VAL A 894 19.52 29.31 19.51
C VAL A 894 20.38 30.02 18.46
N GLY A 895 19.73 30.56 17.44
CA GLY A 895 20.44 31.25 16.36
C GLY A 895 19.50 32.10 15.49
N LYS A 896 20.10 32.88 14.60
CA LYS A 896 19.36 33.74 13.65
C LYS A 896 18.66 32.90 12.56
N THR A 897 19.25 31.78 12.24
CA THR A 897 18.73 30.84 11.24
C THR A 897 18.54 29.46 11.87
N TRP A 898 17.78 28.63 11.23
CA TRP A 898 17.64 27.22 11.67
C TRP A 898 19.00 26.49 11.68
N LYS A 899 19.89 26.81 10.72
CA LYS A 899 21.25 26.26 10.73
C LYS A 899 22.02 26.67 12.02
N ASP A 900 21.93 27.94 12.43
CA ASP A 900 22.66 28.44 13.59
C ASP A 900 22.06 27.92 14.92
N ALA A 901 20.79 27.60 14.92
CA ALA A 901 20.09 26.97 16.05
C ALA A 901 20.32 25.44 16.14
N ALA A 902 20.90 24.81 15.12
CA ALA A 902 21.18 23.35 15.14
C ALA A 902 22.32 23.01 16.14
N HIS A 903 22.32 21.79 16.68
CA HIS A 903 23.27 21.31 17.72
C HIS A 903 24.38 20.44 17.12
#